data_aa82a745c84403159595049dc98e0839
#
_entry.id   aa82a745c84403159595049dc98e0839
#
_cell.length_a   1.000
_cell.length_b   1.000
_cell.length_c   1.000
_cell.angle_alpha   90.00
_cell.angle_beta   90.00
_cell.angle_gamma   90.00
#
_symmetry.space_group_name_H-M   'P 1'
#
loop_
_entity.id
_entity.type
_entity.pdbx_description
1 polymer ?
#
loop_
_entity_poly.entity_id
_entity_poly.type
_entity_poly.pdbx_seq_one_letter_code
_entity_poly.pdbx_strand_id
1 'polypeptide(L)'
;MRESILSVLTFFSLLLVVQARDDGRMKYNFNSGWKVLVGNPASAQSPSFNDNDWKDVTLPHAWNEDDAFRVDIANLSTGIAWYRKHFDLPATSRNKKVFLEFEGIRHAGEFYLNGKWIGRSENGVMAFGFDVSDITLYNQTNVLAAQIDNSWTYREKATSTPYQWNDKNFYANYGGINKNVFLHVTDRLYQTLPLYSNLQTTGVYIYATDLDIPRKSATINVESQVRNEYQQARTFQYQVDIHDAVQDKKLKTITGGRYTLQANETRTIRTTTHLSDLNFWSWGYGYLYDVRTSLLLNHHAIDSVKTRTGFRKTEFTHGAFKLNDRTLHLKGYAQRTTNEWPALGCAVPPWLTEFSNSLVLASNAALIRWMHVTPWKQDVESLDRLGLLQALPAGDSEGDATGRRRAQRTELMRDAIIYHRNSPSVIFYEAGNHGISEAHMSEMKALRDTYDPHGGRAAGSREMLNSSVAEYGGEMLYINKGARIPLWQMEYSRDEGLRKYWDDWSPPYHVDGAGPPYKGEDASEYNRNQDSHAVENVRRWFDYFEQRPGTGTRVNAGGVNIIFSDSNTHHRGAENYRRSGEVDGVRLPKDGWYAHKVMWDSWVDVDRLAGHIIGHWNYNDTTVKDVYVVSTAEEVELFLNGKSVGKGEQSSRFLFTFANVTWQPGTIRAVGRLDASESLLDTKMTAGEPASIRLTPHTGPSGFVADGADIAVVDVEVVDAEGQRNPIALNIIDFALSGEASWRGGIAQCADNCILSTTLPVENGINRVMLRSTTRAGQVTLTATSDGLKPATISLNTKPFASKGGLSTVIPGSDLPFVLSRGPTPSSESYTISRKAVEGLNVTAGCDTENMINSYDDDEETEWSCDGDESSTWIKYSWDSPVNVSQMVMKLHSFRTTKYPVQISVDDTVVYEGVTPTSLGYVTLDINATVGQSVTVASEDSDLGIIEAEIYTPA
;
A
#
# COMPACT_ATOMS: atom_id res chain seq x y z
N MET A 1 42.84 59.13 -2.01
CA MET A 1 43.49 58.60 -3.25
C MET A 1 43.10 57.13 -3.37
N ARG A 2 42.49 56.83 -4.45
CA ARG A 2 42.05 55.56 -5.05
C ARG A 2 40.55 55.26 -4.94
N GLU A 3 40.02 55.39 -6.11
CA GLU A 3 38.63 55.32 -6.52
C GLU A 3 38.08 53.89 -6.42
N SER A 4 36.80 53.82 -6.06
CA SER A 4 35.96 52.63 -6.15
C SER A 4 35.31 52.59 -7.50
N ILE A 5 35.54 51.55 -8.28
CA ILE A 5 34.75 51.25 -9.52
C ILE A 5 33.61 50.31 -9.10
N LEU A 6 32.41 50.89 -9.23
CA LEU A 6 31.12 50.16 -9.13
C LEU A 6 30.93 49.35 -10.40
N SER A 7 30.97 48.00 -10.33
CA SER A 7 30.60 47.14 -11.45
C SER A 7 29.13 46.75 -11.30
N VAL A 8 28.27 47.31 -12.10
CA VAL A 8 26.85 46.90 -12.26
C VAL A 8 26.84 45.63 -13.11
N LEU A 9 26.62 44.48 -12.47
CA LEU A 9 26.33 43.22 -13.14
C LEU A 9 24.82 43.18 -13.42
N THR A 10 24.44 43.46 -14.68
CA THR A 10 23.10 43.22 -15.18
C THR A 10 22.93 41.71 -15.39
N PHE A 11 22.15 41.05 -14.54
CA PHE A 11 21.72 39.68 -14.74
C PHE A 11 20.66 39.67 -15.86
N PHE A 12 21.06 39.31 -17.05
CA PHE A 12 20.13 38.83 -18.08
C PHE A 12 19.64 37.43 -17.67
N SER A 13 18.44 37.33 -17.13
CA SER A 13 17.73 36.06 -17.04
C SER A 13 17.42 35.60 -18.48
N LEU A 14 18.26 34.69 -18.99
CA LEU A 14 17.90 33.88 -20.14
C LEU A 14 16.71 33.01 -19.74
N LEU A 15 15.49 33.45 -20.12
CA LEU A 15 14.38 32.51 -20.24
C LEU A 15 14.76 31.50 -21.34
N LEU A 16 15.28 30.37 -20.99
CA LEU A 16 15.31 29.18 -21.83
C LEU A 16 13.85 28.83 -22.12
N VAL A 17 13.30 29.38 -23.20
CA VAL A 17 12.13 28.80 -23.84
C VAL A 17 12.62 27.44 -24.37
N VAL A 18 12.44 26.41 -23.59
CA VAL A 18 12.50 25.03 -24.09
C VAL A 18 11.42 24.98 -25.18
N GLN A 19 11.80 25.10 -26.43
CA GLN A 19 10.94 24.76 -27.55
C GLN A 19 10.54 23.28 -27.30
N ALA A 20 9.28 23.09 -26.90
CA ALA A 20 8.69 21.76 -26.87
C ALA A 20 8.92 21.18 -28.27
N ARG A 21 9.72 20.11 -28.39
CA ARG A 21 9.81 19.36 -29.64
C ARG A 21 8.37 19.00 -30.00
N ASP A 22 7.98 19.32 -31.23
CA ASP A 22 6.68 18.95 -31.76
C ASP A 22 6.67 17.42 -31.98
N ASP A 23 6.36 16.70 -30.89
CA ASP A 23 6.31 15.24 -30.86
C ASP A 23 5.02 14.69 -31.50
N GLY A 24 4.24 15.57 -32.14
CA GLY A 24 3.01 15.24 -32.85
C GLY A 24 1.80 14.98 -31.94
N ARG A 25 2.01 14.52 -30.71
CA ARG A 25 0.97 14.27 -29.69
C ARG A 25 1.07 15.32 -28.59
N MET A 26 -0.09 15.83 -28.15
CA MET A 26 -0.21 16.65 -26.94
C MET A 26 -1.05 15.89 -25.89
N LYS A 27 -0.53 15.79 -24.67
CA LYS A 27 -1.28 15.36 -23.49
C LYS A 27 -1.43 16.57 -22.58
N TYR A 28 -2.66 16.99 -22.34
CA TYR A 28 -2.98 18.09 -21.43
C TYR A 28 -3.50 17.57 -20.11
N ASN A 29 -3.03 18.12 -19.01
CA ASN A 29 -3.68 18.07 -17.73
C ASN A 29 -4.99 18.85 -17.82
N PHE A 30 -6.10 18.18 -17.51
CA PHE A 30 -7.45 18.71 -17.69
C PHE A 30 -8.14 18.99 -16.34
N ASN A 31 -7.38 19.00 -15.24
CA ASN A 31 -7.89 19.07 -13.87
C ASN A 31 -8.40 20.44 -13.44
N SER A 32 -7.85 21.55 -13.95
CA SER A 32 -8.22 22.91 -13.53
C SER A 32 -9.52 23.42 -14.17
N GLY A 33 -10.19 24.37 -13.51
CA GLY A 33 -11.30 25.15 -14.09
C GLY A 33 -12.60 24.37 -14.28
N TRP A 34 -12.91 23.47 -13.33
CA TRP A 34 -14.21 22.80 -13.26
C TRP A 34 -15.17 23.55 -12.34
N LYS A 35 -16.46 23.32 -12.54
CA LYS A 35 -17.55 23.74 -11.66
C LYS A 35 -18.35 22.52 -11.22
N VAL A 36 -18.85 22.54 -9.98
CA VAL A 36 -19.66 21.46 -9.43
C VAL A 36 -20.94 21.98 -8.80
N LEU A 37 -22.03 21.23 -8.99
CA LEU A 37 -23.29 21.41 -8.27
C LEU A 37 -23.80 20.05 -7.79
N VAL A 38 -24.06 19.91 -6.51
CA VAL A 38 -24.73 18.74 -5.94
C VAL A 38 -26.23 18.90 -6.20
N GLY A 39 -26.80 17.94 -6.87
CA GLY A 39 -28.19 17.93 -7.32
C GLY A 39 -28.31 17.53 -8.79
N ASN A 40 -29.55 17.52 -9.31
CA ASN A 40 -29.83 17.09 -10.69
C ASN A 40 -30.69 18.13 -11.44
N PRO A 41 -30.17 19.33 -11.75
CA PRO A 41 -30.92 20.34 -12.47
C PRO A 41 -31.22 19.90 -13.88
N ALA A 42 -32.40 20.22 -14.36
CA ALA A 42 -32.80 19.92 -15.73
C ALA A 42 -31.92 20.66 -16.75
N SER A 43 -31.55 19.98 -17.83
CA SER A 43 -30.75 20.53 -18.95
C SER A 43 -29.32 20.96 -18.59
N ALA A 44 -28.73 20.48 -17.48
CA ALA A 44 -27.35 20.79 -17.09
C ALA A 44 -26.29 20.34 -18.13
N GLN A 45 -26.66 19.44 -19.04
CA GLN A 45 -25.82 19.04 -20.20
C GLN A 45 -25.78 20.09 -21.31
N SER A 46 -26.71 21.05 -21.34
CA SER A 46 -26.79 22.07 -22.42
C SER A 46 -25.59 23.02 -22.35
N PRO A 47 -24.96 23.37 -23.49
CA PRO A 47 -23.93 24.39 -23.53
C PRO A 47 -24.40 25.75 -23.03
N SER A 48 -25.68 26.11 -23.25
CA SER A 48 -26.29 27.36 -22.83
C SER A 48 -26.78 27.39 -21.38
N PHE A 49 -26.61 26.27 -20.63
CA PHE A 49 -26.98 26.26 -19.22
C PHE A 49 -26.08 27.23 -18.43
N ASN A 50 -26.70 28.09 -17.60
CA ASN A 50 -25.96 29.01 -16.74
C ASN A 50 -25.40 28.30 -15.50
N ASP A 51 -24.08 28.18 -15.44
CA ASP A 51 -23.35 27.58 -14.32
C ASP A 51 -22.53 28.60 -13.51
N ASN A 52 -22.84 29.89 -13.60
CA ASN A 52 -22.08 30.95 -12.92
C ASN A 52 -22.09 30.77 -11.38
N ASP A 53 -23.19 30.30 -10.82
CA ASP A 53 -23.38 30.13 -9.39
C ASP A 53 -22.88 28.77 -8.87
N TRP A 54 -22.32 27.93 -9.74
CA TRP A 54 -21.75 26.65 -9.32
C TRP A 54 -20.40 26.87 -8.63
N LYS A 55 -20.07 26.00 -7.68
CA LYS A 55 -18.77 26.04 -6.98
C LYS A 55 -17.63 25.73 -7.92
N ASP A 56 -16.63 26.60 -7.98
CA ASP A 56 -15.38 26.36 -8.71
C ASP A 56 -14.55 25.30 -7.97
N VAL A 57 -14.02 24.31 -8.73
CA VAL A 57 -13.20 23.24 -8.20
C VAL A 57 -12.07 22.88 -9.16
N THR A 58 -11.00 22.31 -8.61
CA THR A 58 -9.93 21.65 -9.35
C THR A 58 -9.97 20.16 -9.05
N LEU A 59 -9.78 19.31 -10.08
CA LEU A 59 -9.67 17.87 -9.90
C LEU A 59 -8.26 17.47 -9.40
N PRO A 60 -8.14 16.35 -8.70
CA PRO A 60 -9.21 15.44 -8.24
C PRO A 60 -10.12 16.09 -7.20
N HIS A 61 -11.42 15.79 -7.25
CA HIS A 61 -12.39 16.37 -6.33
C HIS A 61 -13.51 15.36 -6.00
N ALA A 62 -13.77 15.16 -4.70
CA ALA A 62 -14.95 14.46 -4.22
C ALA A 62 -15.92 15.47 -3.58
N TRP A 63 -17.17 15.48 -4.04
CA TRP A 63 -18.12 16.48 -3.55
C TRP A 63 -18.55 16.29 -2.09
N ASN A 64 -18.36 15.07 -1.55
CA ASN A 64 -18.63 14.69 -0.17
C ASN A 64 -17.33 14.47 0.64
N GLU A 65 -16.21 15.07 0.26
CA GLU A 65 -14.92 14.90 0.94
C GLU A 65 -14.93 15.32 2.41
N ASP A 66 -15.81 16.27 2.79
CA ASP A 66 -15.98 16.73 4.17
C ASP A 66 -16.51 15.63 5.11
N ASP A 67 -17.09 14.56 4.57
CA ASP A 67 -17.56 13.41 5.34
C ASP A 67 -16.43 12.45 5.74
N ALA A 68 -15.29 12.52 5.05
CA ALA A 68 -14.18 11.60 5.25
C ALA A 68 -13.67 11.61 6.70
N PHE A 69 -13.71 10.44 7.35
CA PHE A 69 -13.43 10.21 8.78
C PHE A 69 -14.41 10.91 9.74
N ARG A 70 -15.27 11.77 9.23
CA ARG A 70 -16.26 12.50 10.01
C ARG A 70 -17.51 11.69 10.30
N VAL A 71 -17.93 10.88 9.37
CA VAL A 71 -19.02 9.93 9.53
C VAL A 71 -18.54 8.52 9.19
N ASP A 72 -19.25 7.50 9.68
CA ASP A 72 -18.96 6.13 9.28
C ASP A 72 -19.25 5.91 7.78
N ILE A 73 -18.67 4.85 7.22
CA ILE A 73 -18.78 4.56 5.79
C ILE A 73 -20.22 4.43 5.28
N ALA A 74 -21.14 3.93 6.12
CA ALA A 74 -22.53 3.73 5.73
C ALA A 74 -23.32 5.05 5.64
N ASN A 75 -22.84 6.10 6.30
CA ASN A 75 -23.43 7.42 6.41
C ASN A 75 -22.76 8.48 5.52
N LEU A 76 -21.77 8.11 4.70
CA LEU A 76 -21.22 9.00 3.68
C LEU A 76 -22.32 9.52 2.76
N SER A 77 -22.32 10.82 2.50
CA SER A 77 -23.32 11.49 1.66
C SER A 77 -23.31 10.92 0.25
N THR A 78 -24.49 10.60 -0.27
CA THR A 78 -24.67 10.03 -1.61
C THR A 78 -25.71 10.80 -2.41
N GLY A 79 -25.61 10.74 -3.75
CA GLY A 79 -26.56 11.40 -4.64
C GLY A 79 -25.93 11.72 -5.99
N ILE A 80 -26.59 12.64 -6.71
CA ILE A 80 -26.14 13.09 -8.01
C ILE A 80 -25.44 14.43 -7.86
N ALA A 81 -24.30 14.54 -8.52
CA ALA A 81 -23.58 15.82 -8.70
C ALA A 81 -23.28 16.03 -10.18
N TRP A 82 -23.40 17.24 -10.63
CA TRP A 82 -22.98 17.63 -11.97
C TRP A 82 -21.66 18.38 -11.91
N TYR A 83 -20.74 18.00 -12.81
CA TYR A 83 -19.48 18.68 -13.08
C TYR A 83 -19.52 19.29 -14.46
N ARG A 84 -19.07 20.56 -14.59
CA ARG A 84 -18.99 21.24 -15.88
C ARG A 84 -17.63 21.88 -16.06
N LYS A 85 -17.14 21.88 -17.30
CA LYS A 85 -15.87 22.50 -17.66
C LYS A 85 -15.96 23.19 -18.99
N HIS A 86 -15.51 24.43 -19.00
CA HIS A 86 -15.33 25.24 -20.23
C HIS A 86 -13.85 25.16 -20.64
N PHE A 87 -13.59 24.89 -21.93
CA PHE A 87 -12.22 24.80 -22.41
C PHE A 87 -12.10 25.14 -23.89
N ASP A 88 -10.93 25.64 -24.29
CA ASP A 88 -10.63 26.06 -25.66
C ASP A 88 -9.52 25.20 -26.27
N LEU A 89 -9.77 24.66 -27.47
CA LEU A 89 -8.74 23.98 -28.23
C LEU A 89 -8.18 24.90 -29.32
N PRO A 90 -6.83 24.93 -29.48
CA PRO A 90 -6.23 25.77 -30.53
C PRO A 90 -6.59 25.27 -31.94
N ALA A 91 -6.60 26.17 -32.91
CA ALA A 91 -6.87 25.84 -34.31
C ALA A 91 -5.96 24.76 -34.89
N THR A 92 -4.75 24.64 -34.37
CA THR A 92 -3.76 23.61 -34.77
C THR A 92 -4.22 22.18 -34.45
N SER A 93 -5.22 22.02 -33.59
CA SER A 93 -5.84 20.72 -33.26
C SER A 93 -6.90 20.29 -34.30
N ARG A 94 -7.28 21.16 -35.25
CA ARG A 94 -8.27 20.85 -36.31
C ARG A 94 -7.75 19.70 -37.18
N ASN A 95 -8.64 18.78 -37.52
CA ASN A 95 -8.36 17.58 -38.30
C ASN A 95 -7.46 16.53 -37.57
N LYS A 96 -7.19 16.73 -36.30
CA LYS A 96 -6.53 15.76 -35.44
C LYS A 96 -7.58 14.92 -34.69
N LYS A 97 -7.13 13.84 -33.99
CA LYS A 97 -7.95 13.08 -33.06
C LYS A 97 -7.89 13.74 -31.69
N VAL A 98 -9.01 13.74 -30.98
CA VAL A 98 -9.13 14.27 -29.62
C VAL A 98 -9.77 13.23 -28.72
N PHE A 99 -9.06 12.86 -27.65
CA PHE A 99 -9.54 11.89 -26.69
C PHE A 99 -9.58 12.50 -25.30
N LEU A 100 -10.62 12.15 -24.53
CA LEU A 100 -10.67 12.36 -23.09
C LEU A 100 -10.29 11.06 -22.39
N GLU A 101 -9.39 11.13 -21.42
CA GLU A 101 -9.01 10.04 -20.51
C GLU A 101 -9.35 10.48 -19.09
N PHE A 102 -10.16 9.67 -18.40
CA PHE A 102 -10.45 9.77 -16.98
C PHE A 102 -9.76 8.61 -16.28
N GLU A 103 -8.94 8.87 -15.27
CA GLU A 103 -8.30 7.79 -14.47
C GLU A 103 -9.30 7.08 -13.56
N GLY A 104 -10.51 7.61 -13.43
CA GLY A 104 -11.65 7.03 -12.75
C GLY A 104 -12.59 8.09 -12.21
N ILE A 105 -13.74 7.64 -11.76
CA ILE A 105 -14.78 8.44 -11.07
C ILE A 105 -15.38 7.60 -9.96
N ARG A 106 -16.19 8.21 -9.07
CA ARG A 106 -16.97 7.44 -8.11
C ARG A 106 -18.43 7.93 -8.09
N HIS A 107 -19.44 7.11 -8.37
CA HIS A 107 -19.39 5.73 -8.84
C HIS A 107 -19.57 5.68 -10.34
N ALA A 108 -20.72 6.16 -10.88
CA ALA A 108 -21.11 6.09 -12.27
C ALA A 108 -21.33 7.47 -12.86
N GLY A 109 -21.05 7.63 -14.14
CA GLY A 109 -21.19 8.92 -14.84
C GLY A 109 -21.72 8.82 -16.24
N GLU A 110 -22.55 9.81 -16.58
CA GLU A 110 -23.00 10.13 -17.95
C GLU A 110 -22.26 11.38 -18.42
N PHE A 111 -21.71 11.34 -19.62
CA PHE A 111 -20.84 12.40 -20.16
C PHE A 111 -21.42 13.03 -21.42
N TYR A 112 -21.31 14.36 -21.50
CA TYR A 112 -21.83 15.16 -22.61
C TYR A 112 -20.78 16.19 -23.02
N LEU A 113 -20.49 16.29 -24.33
CA LEU A 113 -19.66 17.37 -24.87
C LEU A 113 -20.50 18.22 -25.83
N ASN A 114 -20.53 19.51 -25.58
CA ASN A 114 -21.32 20.48 -26.37
C ASN A 114 -22.81 20.09 -26.50
N GLY A 115 -23.35 19.52 -25.39
CA GLY A 115 -24.75 19.06 -25.29
C GLY A 115 -25.03 17.70 -25.92
N LYS A 116 -24.05 17.07 -26.57
CA LYS A 116 -24.16 15.73 -27.14
C LYS A 116 -23.67 14.70 -26.16
N TRP A 117 -24.43 13.62 -25.96
CA TRP A 117 -23.99 12.48 -25.16
C TRP A 117 -22.77 11.79 -25.83
N ILE A 118 -21.71 11.55 -25.06
CA ILE A 118 -20.47 10.92 -25.55
C ILE A 118 -20.23 9.52 -24.97
N GLY A 119 -20.91 9.18 -23.89
CA GLY A 119 -20.79 7.87 -23.29
C GLY A 119 -21.05 7.84 -21.80
N ARG A 120 -20.81 6.66 -21.24
CA ARG A 120 -21.05 6.33 -19.83
C ARG A 120 -19.86 5.54 -19.27
N SER A 121 -19.60 5.69 -17.99
CA SER A 121 -18.72 4.80 -17.20
C SER A 121 -19.42 4.42 -15.89
N GLU A 122 -19.40 3.14 -15.53
CA GLU A 122 -20.20 2.61 -14.42
C GLU A 122 -19.42 1.78 -13.39
N ASN A 123 -18.15 1.40 -13.65
CA ASN A 123 -17.41 0.55 -12.70
C ASN A 123 -16.91 1.28 -11.44
N GLY A 124 -16.73 2.59 -11.51
CA GLY A 124 -16.42 3.46 -10.37
C GLY A 124 -15.00 3.43 -9.85
N VAL A 125 -14.07 2.73 -10.50
CA VAL A 125 -12.68 2.60 -10.02
C VAL A 125 -11.64 2.62 -11.12
N MET A 126 -11.93 2.13 -12.34
CA MET A 126 -10.96 1.97 -13.41
C MET A 126 -10.97 3.17 -14.38
N ALA A 127 -9.85 3.37 -15.07
CA ALA A 127 -9.72 4.36 -16.11
C ALA A 127 -10.61 4.04 -17.32
N PHE A 128 -11.11 5.11 -17.97
CA PHE A 128 -11.93 5.04 -19.17
C PHE A 128 -11.73 6.28 -20.03
N GLY A 129 -12.24 6.28 -21.24
CA GLY A 129 -12.11 7.45 -22.10
C GLY A 129 -13.04 7.46 -23.30
N PHE A 130 -13.08 8.59 -23.99
CA PHE A 130 -13.96 8.83 -25.13
C PHE A 130 -13.21 9.46 -26.28
N ASP A 131 -13.51 9.05 -27.51
CA ASP A 131 -13.15 9.77 -28.72
C ASP A 131 -14.17 10.89 -28.95
N VAL A 132 -13.71 12.13 -28.87
CA VAL A 132 -14.56 13.33 -29.00
C VAL A 132 -14.23 14.14 -30.25
N SER A 133 -13.44 13.61 -31.16
CA SER A 133 -12.89 14.29 -32.33
C SER A 133 -13.96 15.00 -33.21
N ASP A 134 -15.10 14.33 -33.44
CA ASP A 134 -16.14 14.80 -34.36
C ASP A 134 -17.07 15.88 -33.79
N ILE A 135 -17.01 16.07 -32.46
CA ILE A 135 -17.92 17.00 -31.76
C ILE A 135 -17.19 18.17 -31.11
N THR A 136 -15.86 18.14 -31.14
CA THR A 136 -15.02 19.19 -30.58
C THR A 136 -15.02 20.43 -31.46
N LEU A 137 -15.15 21.61 -30.84
CA LEU A 137 -15.08 22.93 -31.51
C LEU A 137 -13.66 23.46 -31.39
N TYR A 138 -13.23 24.17 -32.46
CA TYR A 138 -11.91 24.78 -32.51
C TYR A 138 -12.03 26.31 -32.64
N ASN A 139 -11.22 27.07 -31.89
CA ASN A 139 -11.33 28.51 -31.70
C ASN A 139 -12.69 28.95 -31.14
N GLN A 140 -13.33 28.08 -30.41
CA GLN A 140 -14.58 28.32 -29.72
C GLN A 140 -14.53 27.54 -28.41
N THR A 141 -15.27 27.99 -27.42
CA THR A 141 -15.35 27.31 -26.12
C THR A 141 -16.18 26.05 -26.24
N ASN A 142 -15.60 24.93 -25.78
CA ASN A 142 -16.26 23.67 -25.60
C ASN A 142 -16.80 23.57 -24.16
N VAL A 143 -17.93 22.88 -23.99
CA VAL A 143 -18.51 22.61 -22.68
C VAL A 143 -18.61 21.10 -22.48
N LEU A 144 -17.79 20.57 -21.57
CA LEU A 144 -17.92 19.20 -21.09
C LEU A 144 -18.79 19.21 -19.84
N ALA A 145 -19.82 18.37 -19.81
CA ALA A 145 -20.69 18.18 -18.66
C ALA A 145 -20.72 16.70 -18.27
N ALA A 146 -20.60 16.42 -16.99
CA ALA A 146 -20.62 15.06 -16.42
C ALA A 146 -21.64 15.00 -15.28
N GLN A 147 -22.60 14.09 -15.38
CA GLN A 147 -23.49 13.73 -14.29
C GLN A 147 -22.91 12.53 -13.56
N ILE A 148 -22.57 12.69 -12.29
CA ILE A 148 -21.98 11.63 -11.46
C ILE A 148 -22.98 11.22 -10.38
N ASP A 149 -23.24 9.92 -10.26
CA ASP A 149 -24.11 9.31 -9.26
C ASP A 149 -23.27 8.37 -8.38
N ASN A 150 -23.15 8.65 -7.07
CA ASN A 150 -22.48 7.78 -6.12
C ASN A 150 -23.43 7.04 -5.16
N SER A 151 -24.68 6.86 -5.55
CA SER A 151 -25.66 6.15 -4.72
C SER A 151 -25.23 4.71 -4.42
N TRP A 152 -25.34 4.29 -3.17
CA TRP A 152 -25.10 2.89 -2.78
C TRP A 152 -26.01 1.89 -3.52
N THR A 153 -27.19 2.35 -3.94
CA THR A 153 -28.18 1.55 -4.67
C THR A 153 -27.97 1.58 -6.18
N TYR A 154 -26.88 2.19 -6.68
CA TYR A 154 -26.61 2.26 -8.11
C TYR A 154 -26.52 0.86 -8.72
N ARG A 155 -27.13 0.71 -9.89
CA ARG A 155 -27.12 -0.52 -10.68
C ARG A 155 -26.74 -0.21 -12.11
N GLU A 156 -26.00 -1.12 -12.73
CA GLU A 156 -25.65 -1.05 -14.14
C GLU A 156 -26.88 -0.80 -14.99
N LYS A 157 -26.88 0.22 -15.82
CA LYS A 157 -28.06 0.66 -16.57
C LYS A 157 -28.59 -0.40 -17.56
N ALA A 158 -27.66 -1.16 -18.16
CA ALA A 158 -28.01 -2.16 -19.18
C ALA A 158 -28.65 -3.43 -18.60
N THR A 159 -28.27 -3.84 -17.38
CA THR A 159 -28.59 -5.14 -16.82
C THR A 159 -29.32 -5.08 -15.48
N SER A 160 -29.35 -3.89 -14.85
CA SER A 160 -29.82 -3.68 -13.47
C SER A 160 -29.01 -4.46 -12.42
N THR A 161 -27.79 -4.85 -12.72
CA THR A 161 -26.90 -5.59 -11.82
C THR A 161 -26.12 -4.63 -10.90
N PRO A 162 -26.07 -4.87 -9.56
CA PRO A 162 -25.22 -4.10 -8.66
C PRO A 162 -23.75 -4.52 -8.82
N TYR A 163 -22.82 -3.61 -8.52
CA TYR A 163 -21.41 -3.94 -8.41
C TYR A 163 -21.09 -4.49 -7.03
N GLN A 164 -20.25 -5.54 -6.93
CA GLN A 164 -19.84 -6.12 -5.64
C GLN A 164 -19.10 -5.10 -4.76
N TRP A 165 -18.27 -4.25 -5.37
CA TRP A 165 -17.50 -3.22 -4.67
C TRP A 165 -18.27 -1.91 -4.45
N ASN A 166 -19.56 -1.86 -4.73
CA ASN A 166 -20.43 -0.77 -4.29
C ASN A 166 -21.16 -1.18 -2.99
N ASP A 167 -20.40 -1.50 -1.96
CA ASP A 167 -20.84 -1.98 -0.67
C ASP A 167 -20.46 -1.00 0.45
N LYS A 168 -21.36 -0.81 1.42
CA LYS A 168 -21.21 0.13 2.55
C LYS A 168 -20.11 -0.27 3.55
N ASN A 169 -19.41 -1.35 3.33
CA ASN A 169 -18.42 -1.87 4.25
C ASN A 169 -16.98 -1.82 3.71
N PHE A 170 -16.78 -1.98 2.38
CA PHE A 170 -15.46 -2.23 1.80
C PHE A 170 -14.80 -1.04 1.11
N TYR A 171 -15.57 -0.17 0.47
CA TYR A 171 -15.00 0.92 -0.33
C TYR A 171 -15.65 2.24 0.04
N ALA A 172 -14.88 3.16 0.61
CA ALA A 172 -15.39 4.49 0.97
C ALA A 172 -15.89 5.25 -0.26
N ASN A 173 -17.12 5.73 -0.21
CA ASN A 173 -17.86 6.23 -1.36
C ASN A 173 -17.69 7.75 -1.54
N TYR A 174 -16.45 8.19 -1.84
CA TYR A 174 -16.13 9.59 -2.13
C TYR A 174 -16.55 9.95 -3.55
N GLY A 175 -17.77 10.50 -3.68
CA GLY A 175 -18.44 10.73 -4.96
C GLY A 175 -17.86 11.87 -5.78
N GLY A 176 -17.76 11.70 -7.09
CA GLY A 176 -17.34 12.75 -8.01
C GLY A 176 -16.25 12.31 -9.00
N ILE A 177 -15.58 13.28 -9.61
CA ILE A 177 -14.39 13.07 -10.45
C ILE A 177 -13.17 13.14 -9.52
N ASN A 178 -12.94 12.06 -8.80
CA ASN A 178 -11.98 11.99 -7.70
C ASN A 178 -10.58 11.51 -8.12
N LYS A 179 -10.31 11.48 -9.42
CA LYS A 179 -9.02 11.13 -10.04
C LYS A 179 -8.69 12.12 -11.16
N ASN A 180 -7.47 12.03 -11.70
CA ASN A 180 -7.04 12.94 -12.77
C ASN A 180 -7.83 12.74 -14.06
N VAL A 181 -7.90 13.82 -14.85
CA VAL A 181 -8.44 13.81 -16.21
C VAL A 181 -7.42 14.41 -17.17
N PHE A 182 -7.26 13.76 -18.34
CA PHE A 182 -6.37 14.21 -19.39
C PHE A 182 -7.11 14.37 -20.71
N LEU A 183 -6.64 15.31 -21.53
CA LEU A 183 -7.08 15.48 -22.90
C LEU A 183 -5.88 15.23 -23.83
N HIS A 184 -6.06 14.31 -24.78
CA HIS A 184 -5.06 13.97 -25.77
C HIS A 184 -5.43 14.53 -27.15
N VAL A 185 -4.45 15.09 -27.84
CA VAL A 185 -4.57 15.51 -29.25
C VAL A 185 -3.50 14.78 -30.04
N THR A 186 -3.91 13.96 -31.03
CA THR A 186 -3.01 13.14 -31.83
C THR A 186 -3.28 13.30 -33.34
N ASP A 187 -2.35 12.83 -34.18
CA ASP A 187 -2.61 12.64 -35.59
C ASP A 187 -3.72 11.59 -35.80
N ARG A 188 -4.23 11.45 -37.03
CA ARG A 188 -5.17 10.36 -37.41
C ARG A 188 -4.47 9.01 -37.63
N LEU A 189 -3.14 9.01 -37.74
CA LEU A 189 -2.31 7.83 -37.62
C LEU A 189 -1.62 7.90 -36.26
N TYR A 190 -2.06 7.14 -35.28
CA TYR A 190 -1.66 7.29 -33.90
C TYR A 190 -1.50 5.95 -33.17
N GLN A 191 -0.73 5.95 -32.07
CA GLN A 191 -0.68 4.88 -31.08
C GLN A 191 -1.87 5.01 -30.15
N THR A 192 -2.59 3.92 -29.94
CA THR A 192 -3.84 3.91 -29.16
C THR A 192 -3.61 4.15 -27.67
N LEU A 193 -4.66 4.49 -26.94
CA LEU A 193 -4.67 4.59 -25.47
C LEU A 193 -5.03 3.21 -24.86
N PRO A 194 -4.52 2.86 -23.66
CA PRO A 194 -4.83 1.59 -23.00
C PRO A 194 -6.18 1.60 -22.27
N LEU A 195 -7.27 1.94 -23.01
CA LEU A 195 -8.63 2.14 -22.47
C LEU A 195 -9.61 1.17 -23.15
N TYR A 196 -9.52 -0.10 -22.73
CA TYR A 196 -10.19 -1.19 -23.46
C TYR A 196 -11.71 -1.11 -23.41
N SER A 197 -12.32 -0.93 -22.26
CA SER A 197 -13.79 -0.97 -22.12
C SER A 197 -14.52 0.02 -23.02
N ASN A 198 -13.97 1.21 -23.26
CA ASN A 198 -14.61 2.25 -24.07
C ASN A 198 -14.08 2.35 -25.49
N LEU A 199 -12.77 2.15 -25.69
CA LEU A 199 -12.12 2.36 -27.00
C LEU A 199 -11.70 1.05 -27.68
N GLN A 200 -11.79 -0.09 -27.00
CA GLN A 200 -11.32 -1.42 -27.46
C GLN A 200 -9.83 -1.41 -27.84
N THR A 201 -9.02 -0.67 -27.11
CA THR A 201 -7.61 -0.43 -27.40
C THR A 201 -6.70 -0.79 -26.24
N THR A 202 -5.46 -1.23 -26.56
CA THR A 202 -4.51 -1.79 -25.61
C THR A 202 -3.23 -0.96 -25.41
N GLY A 203 -3.01 0.09 -26.21
CA GLY A 203 -1.87 1.01 -26.04
C GLY A 203 -0.51 0.37 -26.30
N VAL A 204 0.47 0.79 -25.51
CA VAL A 204 1.86 0.32 -25.56
C VAL A 204 2.09 -0.76 -24.50
N TYR A 205 2.89 -1.79 -24.85
CA TYR A 205 3.34 -2.82 -23.93
C TYR A 205 4.85 -2.99 -24.03
N ILE A 206 5.54 -2.92 -22.89
CA ILE A 206 7.00 -3.04 -22.80
C ILE A 206 7.34 -4.12 -21.79
N TYR A 207 8.21 -5.04 -22.18
CA TYR A 207 8.64 -6.13 -21.31
C TYR A 207 10.06 -6.57 -21.63
N ALA A 208 10.71 -7.23 -20.67
CA ALA A 208 12.03 -7.80 -20.81
C ALA A 208 11.98 -9.32 -20.88
N THR A 209 12.80 -9.90 -21.75
CA THR A 209 13.10 -11.33 -21.80
C THR A 209 14.60 -11.55 -21.67
N ASP A 210 15.04 -12.80 -21.52
CA ASP A 210 16.46 -13.16 -21.40
C ASP A 210 17.20 -12.33 -20.33
N LEU A 211 16.53 -12.13 -19.17
CA LEU A 211 17.07 -11.36 -18.06
C LEU A 211 18.25 -12.11 -17.43
N ASP A 212 19.44 -11.51 -17.51
CA ASP A 212 20.65 -11.95 -16.85
C ASP A 212 21.04 -10.95 -15.77
N ILE A 213 20.67 -11.25 -14.52
CA ILE A 213 20.86 -10.33 -13.39
C ILE A 213 22.34 -10.10 -13.10
N PRO A 214 23.19 -11.14 -13.00
CA PRO A 214 24.62 -10.95 -12.79
C PRO A 214 25.33 -10.14 -13.89
N ARG A 215 24.94 -10.34 -15.17
CA ARG A 215 25.51 -9.59 -16.30
C ARG A 215 24.83 -8.27 -16.58
N LYS A 216 23.80 -7.93 -15.83
CA LYS A 216 23.02 -6.70 -15.99
C LYS A 216 22.50 -6.50 -17.41
N SER A 217 21.97 -7.55 -18.02
CA SER A 217 21.52 -7.51 -19.42
C SER A 217 20.14 -8.14 -19.61
N ALA A 218 19.43 -7.69 -20.64
CA ALA A 218 18.14 -8.23 -21.03
C ALA A 218 17.82 -7.90 -22.49
N THR A 219 16.89 -8.65 -23.07
CA THR A 219 16.24 -8.31 -24.33
C THR A 219 14.97 -7.50 -24.06
N ILE A 220 14.95 -6.24 -24.49
CA ILE A 220 13.81 -5.35 -24.33
C ILE A 220 12.91 -5.44 -25.54
N ASN A 221 11.65 -5.77 -25.30
CA ASN A 221 10.59 -5.88 -26.30
C ASN A 221 9.61 -4.72 -26.14
N VAL A 222 9.25 -4.10 -27.27
CA VAL A 222 8.32 -2.95 -27.29
C VAL A 222 7.24 -3.20 -28.34
N GLU A 223 6.00 -3.21 -27.91
CA GLU A 223 4.80 -3.35 -28.73
C GLU A 223 3.96 -2.09 -28.66
N SER A 224 3.51 -1.58 -29.81
CA SER A 224 2.57 -0.46 -29.89
C SER A 224 1.38 -0.83 -30.75
N GLN A 225 0.18 -0.70 -30.21
CA GLN A 225 -1.02 -0.79 -31.03
C GLN A 225 -1.23 0.54 -31.77
N VAL A 226 -1.18 0.50 -33.09
CA VAL A 226 -1.28 1.66 -33.99
C VAL A 226 -2.57 1.58 -34.80
N ARG A 227 -3.26 2.71 -34.93
CA ARG A 227 -4.49 2.84 -35.71
C ARG A 227 -4.36 3.91 -36.78
N ASN A 228 -4.81 3.60 -38.01
CA ASN A 228 -4.88 4.55 -39.12
C ASN A 228 -6.35 4.94 -39.36
N GLU A 229 -6.74 6.18 -39.03
CA GLU A 229 -8.07 6.72 -39.32
C GLU A 229 -8.10 7.70 -40.52
N TYR A 230 -7.05 7.67 -41.36
CA TYR A 230 -7.14 8.27 -42.67
C TYR A 230 -7.95 7.38 -43.62
N GLN A 231 -8.56 8.02 -44.63
CA GLN A 231 -9.32 7.31 -45.68
C GLN A 231 -8.43 6.57 -46.68
N GLN A 232 -7.13 6.56 -46.49
CA GLN A 232 -6.15 5.93 -47.39
C GLN A 232 -5.03 5.27 -46.56
N ALA A 233 -4.34 4.32 -47.18
CA ALA A 233 -3.19 3.69 -46.57
C ALA A 233 -2.10 4.71 -46.21
N ARG A 234 -1.42 4.49 -45.06
CA ARG A 234 -0.31 5.31 -44.58
C ARG A 234 0.89 4.42 -44.31
N THR A 235 2.04 4.86 -44.85
CA THR A 235 3.34 4.21 -44.59
C THR A 235 4.15 5.11 -43.67
N PHE A 236 4.64 4.56 -42.57
CA PHE A 236 5.42 5.28 -41.57
C PHE A 236 6.60 4.42 -41.11
N GLN A 237 7.59 5.06 -40.49
CA GLN A 237 8.69 4.40 -39.81
C GLN A 237 8.41 4.37 -38.32
N TYR A 238 8.65 3.24 -37.67
CA TYR A 238 8.54 3.10 -36.21
C TYR A 238 9.92 3.31 -35.58
N GLN A 239 10.01 4.15 -34.56
CA GLN A 239 11.22 4.40 -33.80
C GLN A 239 10.96 4.25 -32.32
N VAL A 240 11.94 3.69 -31.59
CA VAL A 240 11.91 3.61 -30.13
C VAL A 240 13.19 4.20 -29.57
N ASP A 241 13.06 5.13 -28.63
CA ASP A 241 14.14 5.68 -27.83
C ASP A 241 14.00 5.17 -26.39
N ILE A 242 15.03 4.55 -25.85
CA ILE A 242 15.09 4.10 -24.45
C ILE A 242 15.98 5.05 -23.68
N HIS A 243 15.44 5.66 -22.64
CA HIS A 243 16.14 6.56 -21.75
C HIS A 243 16.21 5.97 -20.33
N ASP A 244 17.34 6.09 -19.69
CA ASP A 244 17.48 5.95 -18.25
C ASP A 244 16.82 7.18 -17.60
N ALA A 245 15.70 6.96 -16.91
CA ALA A 245 14.93 8.06 -16.33
C ALA A 245 15.56 8.62 -15.05
N VAL A 246 16.42 7.83 -14.39
CA VAL A 246 17.12 8.23 -13.15
C VAL A 246 18.32 9.12 -13.48
N GLN A 247 19.07 8.76 -14.52
CA GLN A 247 20.28 9.50 -14.96
C GLN A 247 19.96 10.56 -16.03
N ASP A 248 18.73 10.65 -16.49
CA ASP A 248 18.30 11.47 -17.64
C ASP A 248 19.21 11.27 -18.89
N LYS A 249 19.48 10.01 -19.21
CA LYS A 249 20.42 9.61 -20.26
C LYS A 249 19.76 8.73 -21.31
N LYS A 250 19.89 9.09 -22.58
CA LYS A 250 19.52 8.20 -23.68
C LYS A 250 20.48 7.01 -23.76
N LEU A 251 19.92 5.80 -23.66
CA LEU A 251 20.69 4.55 -23.77
C LEU A 251 20.71 4.03 -25.21
N LYS A 252 19.58 4.04 -25.90
CA LYS A 252 19.43 3.42 -27.22
C LYS A 252 18.36 4.10 -28.05
N THR A 253 18.62 4.22 -29.35
CA THR A 253 17.61 4.45 -30.38
C THR A 253 17.50 3.19 -31.24
N ILE A 254 16.30 2.66 -31.38
CA ILE A 254 15.96 1.57 -32.27
C ILE A 254 15.20 2.17 -33.45
N THR A 255 15.82 2.12 -34.63
CA THR A 255 15.13 2.43 -35.85
C THR A 255 14.43 1.17 -36.35
N GLY A 256 13.14 1.08 -36.07
CA GLY A 256 12.30 -0.06 -36.48
C GLY A 256 12.01 -0.08 -37.99
N GLY A 257 11.23 -1.06 -38.40
CA GLY A 257 10.84 -1.23 -39.81
C GLY A 257 9.90 -0.11 -40.32
N ARG A 258 9.71 -0.10 -41.64
CA ARG A 258 8.62 0.64 -42.29
C ARG A 258 7.35 -0.21 -42.29
N TYR A 259 6.25 0.38 -41.85
CA TYR A 259 4.96 -0.29 -41.80
C TYR A 259 3.94 0.48 -42.64
N THR A 260 3.04 -0.26 -43.30
CA THR A 260 1.89 0.33 -44.00
C THR A 260 0.62 -0.19 -43.37
N LEU A 261 -0.24 0.69 -42.90
CA LEU A 261 -1.59 0.40 -42.42
C LEU A 261 -2.61 0.89 -43.44
N GLN A 262 -3.58 0.04 -43.75
CA GLN A 262 -4.70 0.39 -44.64
C GLN A 262 -5.63 1.41 -43.94
N ALA A 263 -6.57 1.98 -44.67
CA ALA A 263 -7.60 2.84 -44.10
C ALA A 263 -8.37 2.11 -43.00
N ASN A 264 -8.54 2.73 -41.83
CA ASN A 264 -9.23 2.18 -40.65
C ASN A 264 -8.59 0.91 -40.05
N GLU A 265 -7.37 0.53 -40.46
CA GLU A 265 -6.67 -0.62 -39.88
C GLU A 265 -6.11 -0.28 -38.49
N THR A 266 -6.26 -1.25 -37.54
CA THR A 266 -5.58 -1.28 -36.25
C THR A 266 -4.65 -2.48 -36.22
N ARG A 267 -3.36 -2.26 -35.89
CA ARG A 267 -2.36 -3.32 -35.84
C ARG A 267 -1.33 -3.08 -34.75
N THR A 268 -0.95 -4.13 -34.03
CA THR A 268 0.20 -4.09 -33.11
C THR A 268 1.49 -4.27 -33.87
N ILE A 269 2.40 -3.32 -33.73
CA ILE A 269 3.76 -3.36 -34.29
C ILE A 269 4.75 -3.60 -33.16
N ARG A 270 5.85 -4.28 -33.50
CA ARG A 270 6.82 -4.78 -32.52
C ARG A 270 8.24 -4.42 -32.93
N THR A 271 9.07 -4.18 -31.92
CA THR A 271 10.53 -4.10 -32.09
C THR A 271 11.22 -4.63 -30.85
N THR A 272 12.47 -5.06 -30.99
CA THR A 272 13.26 -5.63 -29.91
C THR A 272 14.70 -5.16 -29.96
N THR A 273 15.37 -5.12 -28.83
CA THR A 273 16.80 -4.83 -28.73
C THR A 273 17.39 -5.48 -27.49
N HIS A 274 18.63 -5.93 -27.60
CA HIS A 274 19.40 -6.32 -26.42
C HIS A 274 20.08 -5.11 -25.79
N LEU A 275 20.03 -4.99 -24.46
CA LEU A 275 20.72 -3.97 -23.66
C LEU A 275 21.58 -4.62 -22.59
N SER A 276 22.72 -4.01 -22.31
CA SER A 276 23.62 -4.31 -21.21
C SER A 276 23.72 -3.10 -20.27
N ASP A 277 24.36 -3.29 -19.13
CA ASP A 277 24.52 -2.27 -18.08
C ASP A 277 23.20 -1.74 -17.52
N LEU A 278 22.18 -2.59 -17.52
CA LEU A 278 20.88 -2.28 -16.95
C LEU A 278 20.94 -2.28 -15.42
N ASN A 279 20.18 -1.37 -14.82
CA ASN A 279 19.82 -1.43 -13.41
C ASN A 279 18.41 -2.01 -13.29
N PHE A 280 18.30 -3.13 -12.57
CA PHE A 280 17.01 -3.79 -12.37
C PHE A 280 16.27 -3.18 -11.21
N TRP A 281 14.97 -2.94 -11.42
CA TRP A 281 14.05 -2.50 -10.37
C TRP A 281 14.02 -3.52 -9.23
N SER A 282 14.03 -3.05 -7.97
CA SER A 282 14.09 -3.91 -6.78
C SER A 282 13.42 -3.26 -5.57
N TRP A 283 13.34 -3.98 -4.47
CA TRP A 283 12.81 -3.49 -3.21
C TRP A 283 13.60 -2.28 -2.68
N GLY A 284 12.92 -1.13 -2.54
CA GLY A 284 13.53 0.15 -2.16
C GLY A 284 14.53 0.68 -3.20
N TYR A 285 14.45 0.19 -4.43
CA TYR A 285 15.26 0.61 -5.56
C TYR A 285 14.38 0.78 -6.80
N GLY A 286 13.64 1.88 -6.83
CA GLY A 286 12.69 2.24 -7.89
C GLY A 286 13.37 2.72 -9.16
N TYR A 287 14.28 1.92 -9.72
CA TYR A 287 15.03 2.28 -10.91
C TYR A 287 14.18 2.11 -12.16
N LEU A 288 13.90 3.22 -12.86
CA LEU A 288 12.96 3.26 -13.97
C LEU A 288 13.60 3.79 -15.25
N TYR A 289 12.93 3.46 -16.36
CA TYR A 289 13.29 3.86 -17.72
C TYR A 289 12.09 4.53 -18.39
N ASP A 290 12.34 5.56 -19.19
CA ASP A 290 11.37 6.18 -20.08
C ASP A 290 11.58 5.66 -21.51
N VAL A 291 10.60 4.91 -21.99
CA VAL A 291 10.60 4.38 -23.37
C VAL A 291 9.67 5.23 -24.22
N ARG A 292 10.25 5.95 -25.18
CA ARG A 292 9.51 6.77 -26.13
C ARG A 292 9.34 6.02 -27.44
N THR A 293 8.10 5.75 -27.81
CA THR A 293 7.72 5.17 -29.09
C THR A 293 7.21 6.24 -30.02
N SER A 294 7.69 6.29 -31.27
CA SER A 294 7.36 7.37 -32.23
C SER A 294 6.98 6.80 -33.60
N LEU A 295 5.94 7.41 -34.20
CA LEU A 295 5.56 7.19 -35.60
C LEU A 295 6.12 8.34 -36.44
N LEU A 296 6.99 8.01 -37.41
CA LEU A 296 7.66 9.02 -38.23
C LEU A 296 7.11 9.01 -39.66
N LEU A 297 6.70 10.18 -40.15
CA LEU A 297 6.45 10.44 -41.57
C LEU A 297 7.52 11.40 -42.09
N ASN A 298 8.23 11.03 -43.15
CA ASN A 298 9.29 11.83 -43.71
C ASN A 298 10.30 12.35 -42.66
N HIS A 299 10.67 11.46 -41.73
CA HIS A 299 11.58 11.74 -40.60
C HIS A 299 11.03 12.70 -39.51
N HIS A 300 9.77 13.14 -39.59
CA HIS A 300 9.12 13.95 -38.58
C HIS A 300 8.20 13.06 -37.70
N ALA A 301 8.27 13.21 -36.39
CA ALA A 301 7.37 12.55 -35.48
C ALA A 301 5.95 13.13 -35.63
N ILE A 302 4.99 12.31 -36.03
CA ILE A 302 3.57 12.68 -36.08
C ILE A 302 2.81 12.21 -34.84
N ASP A 303 3.34 11.23 -34.13
CA ASP A 303 2.82 10.75 -32.85
C ASP A 303 3.94 10.16 -32.01
N SER A 304 3.99 10.47 -30.73
CA SER A 304 4.94 9.91 -29.78
C SER A 304 4.27 9.63 -28.45
N VAL A 305 4.57 8.45 -27.88
CA VAL A 305 4.10 8.05 -26.55
C VAL A 305 5.32 7.78 -25.66
N LYS A 306 5.34 8.39 -24.47
CA LYS A 306 6.32 8.12 -23.43
C LYS A 306 5.69 7.17 -22.42
N THR A 307 6.28 5.98 -22.25
CA THR A 307 5.89 4.98 -21.27
C THR A 307 7.00 4.80 -20.27
N ARG A 308 6.71 5.02 -18.98
CA ARG A 308 7.64 4.74 -17.88
C ARG A 308 7.50 3.30 -17.45
N THR A 309 8.62 2.60 -17.25
CA THR A 309 8.66 1.19 -16.86
C THR A 309 9.96 0.87 -16.10
N GLY A 310 10.03 -0.31 -15.49
CA GLY A 310 11.24 -0.88 -14.91
C GLY A 310 11.36 -2.34 -15.28
N PHE A 311 12.59 -2.86 -15.28
CA PHE A 311 12.86 -4.25 -15.61
C PHE A 311 13.27 -5.02 -14.37
N ARG A 312 12.71 -6.22 -14.18
CA ARG A 312 12.98 -7.11 -13.07
C ARG A 312 12.71 -8.56 -13.45
N LYS A 313 13.34 -9.49 -12.73
CA LYS A 313 13.07 -10.93 -12.82
C LYS A 313 12.30 -11.37 -11.58
N THR A 314 11.29 -12.21 -11.76
CA THR A 314 10.48 -12.79 -10.67
C THR A 314 10.36 -14.28 -10.85
N GLU A 315 10.35 -15.01 -9.73
CA GLU A 315 10.11 -16.46 -9.70
C GLU A 315 9.15 -16.78 -8.55
N PHE A 316 8.23 -17.72 -8.79
CA PHE A 316 7.19 -18.14 -7.84
C PHE A 316 7.22 -19.65 -7.75
N THR A 317 8.02 -20.21 -6.83
CA THR A 317 8.23 -21.65 -6.74
C THR A 317 8.44 -22.13 -5.30
N HIS A 318 7.98 -23.34 -5.00
CA HIS A 318 8.27 -24.06 -3.74
C HIS A 318 8.10 -23.19 -2.47
N GLY A 319 6.94 -22.52 -2.36
CA GLY A 319 6.67 -21.69 -1.21
C GLY A 319 7.52 -20.41 -1.12
N ALA A 320 8.28 -20.05 -2.15
CA ALA A 320 9.16 -18.89 -2.15
C ALA A 320 8.83 -17.90 -3.27
N PHE A 321 9.09 -16.64 -3.00
CA PHE A 321 9.14 -15.57 -3.99
C PHE A 321 10.59 -15.09 -4.15
N LYS A 322 11.05 -14.98 -5.41
CA LYS A 322 12.37 -14.41 -5.71
C LYS A 322 12.22 -13.16 -6.56
N LEU A 323 13.00 -12.15 -6.21
CA LEU A 323 13.17 -10.92 -6.97
C LEU A 323 14.63 -10.79 -7.41
N ASN A 324 14.86 -10.78 -8.74
CA ASN A 324 16.19 -10.72 -9.31
C ASN A 324 17.13 -11.81 -8.76
N ASP A 325 16.67 -13.05 -8.80
CA ASP A 325 17.35 -14.27 -8.36
C ASP A 325 17.56 -14.39 -6.82
N ARG A 326 17.12 -13.39 -6.01
CA ARG A 326 17.24 -13.42 -4.56
C ARG A 326 15.88 -13.66 -3.89
N THR A 327 15.83 -14.56 -2.94
CA THR A 327 14.63 -14.82 -2.15
C THR A 327 14.29 -13.61 -1.28
N LEU A 328 13.03 -13.18 -1.34
CA LEU A 328 12.45 -12.12 -0.53
C LEU A 328 11.27 -12.68 0.27
N HIS A 329 11.35 -12.60 1.59
CA HIS A 329 10.20 -12.86 2.46
C HIS A 329 9.25 -11.66 2.34
N LEU A 330 8.05 -11.89 1.82
CA LEU A 330 7.04 -10.86 1.59
C LEU A 330 6.55 -10.34 2.94
N LYS A 331 6.69 -9.06 3.17
CA LYS A 331 6.31 -8.38 4.41
C LYS A 331 5.77 -7.02 4.07
N GLY A 332 4.70 -6.60 4.70
CA GLY A 332 4.10 -5.33 4.36
C GLY A 332 2.72 -5.13 4.95
N TYR A 333 1.91 -4.39 4.22
CA TYR A 333 0.60 -4.00 4.69
C TYR A 333 -0.49 -4.25 3.67
N ALA A 334 -1.64 -4.70 4.15
CA ALA A 334 -2.89 -4.50 3.45
C ALA A 334 -3.32 -3.03 3.59
N GLN A 335 -3.83 -2.42 2.53
CA GLN A 335 -4.28 -1.02 2.51
C GLN A 335 -5.53 -0.86 1.67
N ARG A 336 -6.44 0.04 2.09
CA ARG A 336 -7.59 0.39 1.28
C ARG A 336 -7.17 1.17 0.04
N THR A 337 -7.79 0.84 -1.09
CA THR A 337 -7.48 1.47 -2.39
C THR A 337 -7.88 2.94 -2.46
N THR A 338 -8.70 3.40 -1.54
CA THR A 338 -9.01 4.82 -1.37
C THR A 338 -7.82 5.61 -0.86
N ASN A 339 -6.92 4.98 -0.09
CA ASN A 339 -5.73 5.60 0.53
C ASN A 339 -6.05 6.99 1.13
N GLU A 340 -7.23 7.05 1.77
CA GLU A 340 -7.92 8.29 2.13
C GLU A 340 -7.26 9.07 3.26
N TRP A 341 -7.61 10.36 3.30
CA TRP A 341 -7.22 11.31 4.33
C TRP A 341 -8.46 11.98 4.93
N PRO A 342 -8.43 12.36 6.23
CA PRO A 342 -9.53 13.09 6.86
C PRO A 342 -9.87 14.36 6.09
N ALA A 343 -11.16 14.62 5.89
CA ALA A 343 -11.72 15.78 5.19
C ALA A 343 -11.21 16.01 3.75
N LEU A 344 -10.45 15.06 3.17
CA LEU A 344 -9.99 15.07 1.78
C LEU A 344 -10.51 13.85 1.01
N GLY A 345 -10.87 12.77 1.72
CA GLY A 345 -11.17 11.50 1.09
C GLY A 345 -9.97 10.98 0.30
N CYS A 346 -10.22 10.47 -0.90
CA CYS A 346 -9.17 9.98 -1.80
C CYS A 346 -8.71 11.03 -2.83
N ALA A 347 -9.23 12.26 -2.80
CA ALA A 347 -8.92 13.30 -3.77
C ALA A 347 -7.71 14.14 -3.32
N VAL A 348 -6.52 13.58 -3.44
CA VAL A 348 -5.26 14.15 -2.94
C VAL A 348 -4.21 14.32 -4.05
N PRO A 349 -3.26 15.27 -3.93
CA PRO A 349 -2.21 15.45 -4.91
C PRO A 349 -1.21 14.27 -4.91
N PRO A 350 -0.51 14.00 -6.03
CA PRO A 350 0.42 12.86 -6.13
C PRO A 350 1.51 12.82 -5.06
N TRP A 351 2.02 13.96 -4.62
CA TRP A 351 3.06 13.99 -3.59
C TRP A 351 2.56 13.51 -2.23
N LEU A 352 1.26 13.73 -1.91
CA LEU A 352 0.68 13.27 -0.65
C LEU A 352 0.45 11.74 -0.67
N THR A 353 0.13 11.18 -1.84
CA THR A 353 0.15 9.75 -2.08
C THR A 353 1.56 9.17 -1.89
N GLU A 354 2.57 9.81 -2.49
CA GLU A 354 3.99 9.44 -2.33
C GLU A 354 4.43 9.50 -0.86
N PHE A 355 4.03 10.57 -0.15
CA PHE A 355 4.30 10.71 1.29
C PHE A 355 3.71 9.55 2.10
N SER A 356 2.44 9.18 1.84
CA SER A 356 1.79 8.04 2.48
C SER A 356 2.54 6.73 2.19
N ASN A 357 2.81 6.43 0.92
CA ASN A 357 3.45 5.19 0.50
C ASN A 357 4.94 5.13 0.92
N SER A 358 5.62 6.28 1.05
CA SER A 358 7.01 6.33 1.54
C SER A 358 7.14 5.85 2.99
N LEU A 359 6.11 6.03 3.82
CA LEU A 359 6.07 5.49 5.19
C LEU A 359 5.97 3.97 5.21
N VAL A 360 5.38 3.36 4.19
CA VAL A 360 5.39 1.90 4.02
C VAL A 360 6.83 1.42 3.79
N LEU A 361 7.56 2.04 2.86
CA LEU A 361 8.96 1.70 2.64
C LEU A 361 9.83 1.99 3.87
N ALA A 362 9.56 3.10 4.57
CA ALA A 362 10.33 3.50 5.76
C ALA A 362 10.13 2.56 6.97
N SER A 363 9.07 1.75 6.98
CA SER A 363 8.89 0.64 7.93
C SER A 363 9.59 -0.65 7.48
N ASN A 364 10.41 -0.61 6.43
CA ASN A 364 11.06 -1.77 5.82
C ASN A 364 10.09 -2.79 5.20
N ALA A 365 8.84 -2.38 4.94
CA ALA A 365 7.91 -3.19 4.17
C ALA A 365 8.37 -3.34 2.71
N ALA A 366 8.02 -4.47 2.11
CA ALA A 366 8.30 -4.76 0.71
C ALA A 366 7.04 -4.78 -0.16
N LEU A 367 5.86 -5.03 0.43
CA LEU A 367 4.63 -5.31 -0.28
C LEU A 367 3.44 -4.47 0.24
N ILE A 368 2.63 -3.96 -0.68
CA ILE A 368 1.26 -3.49 -0.39
C ILE A 368 0.25 -4.42 -1.06
N ARG A 369 -0.71 -4.90 -0.30
CA ARG A 369 -1.91 -5.54 -0.80
C ARG A 369 -3.06 -4.53 -0.81
N TRP A 370 -3.54 -4.19 -1.96
CA TRP A 370 -4.70 -3.31 -2.10
C TRP A 370 -6.01 -4.05 -1.84
N MET A 371 -6.91 -3.48 -1.04
CA MET A 371 -8.19 -4.08 -0.67
C MET A 371 -9.36 -3.23 -1.19
N HIS A 372 -10.29 -3.72 -2.01
CA HIS A 372 -10.29 -4.97 -2.79
C HIS A 372 -10.67 -4.63 -4.23
N VAL A 373 -10.28 -3.45 -4.72
CA VAL A 373 -10.45 -2.96 -6.09
C VAL A 373 -9.14 -2.36 -6.57
N THR A 374 -9.02 -2.19 -7.87
CA THR A 374 -7.82 -1.58 -8.48
C THR A 374 -7.50 -0.22 -7.87
N PRO A 375 -6.27 0.01 -7.40
CA PRO A 375 -5.85 1.31 -6.86
C PRO A 375 -5.79 2.38 -7.95
N TRP A 376 -5.75 3.63 -7.53
CA TRP A 376 -5.55 4.75 -8.43
C TRP A 376 -4.16 4.68 -9.10
N LYS A 377 -4.07 5.12 -10.37
CA LYS A 377 -2.81 5.10 -11.14
C LYS A 377 -1.66 5.81 -10.42
N GLN A 378 -1.90 6.92 -9.73
CA GLN A 378 -0.84 7.61 -8.98
C GLN A 378 -0.30 6.79 -7.81
N ASP A 379 -1.11 5.91 -7.17
CA ASP A 379 -0.62 4.97 -6.16
C ASP A 379 0.30 3.92 -6.80
N VAL A 380 -0.10 3.36 -7.94
CA VAL A 380 0.73 2.40 -8.69
C VAL A 380 2.06 3.02 -9.11
N GLU A 381 2.05 4.23 -9.67
CA GLU A 381 3.26 4.95 -10.08
C GLU A 381 4.14 5.37 -8.90
N SER A 382 3.54 5.64 -7.73
CA SER A 382 4.26 5.87 -6.48
C SER A 382 5.07 4.64 -6.08
N LEU A 383 4.45 3.44 -6.11
CA LEU A 383 5.13 2.19 -5.76
C LEU A 383 6.23 1.82 -6.78
N ASP A 384 6.03 2.18 -8.06
CA ASP A 384 7.09 2.04 -9.07
C ASP A 384 8.34 2.86 -8.70
N ARG A 385 8.17 4.14 -8.28
CA ARG A 385 9.27 5.02 -7.88
C ARG A 385 9.92 4.64 -6.55
N LEU A 386 9.14 4.09 -5.61
CA LEU A 386 9.61 3.68 -4.30
C LEU A 386 10.32 2.32 -4.30
N GLY A 387 10.11 1.49 -5.32
CA GLY A 387 10.58 0.11 -5.30
C GLY A 387 9.76 -0.75 -4.34
N LEU A 388 8.44 -0.57 -4.26
CA LEU A 388 7.53 -1.37 -3.46
C LEU A 388 6.71 -2.30 -4.34
N LEU A 389 6.64 -3.57 -3.96
CA LEU A 389 5.81 -4.57 -4.62
C LEU A 389 4.33 -4.31 -4.32
N GLN A 390 3.44 -4.77 -5.21
CA GLN A 390 2.01 -4.69 -4.96
C GLN A 390 1.22 -5.87 -5.52
N ALA A 391 0.12 -6.20 -4.82
CA ALA A 391 -0.93 -7.07 -5.28
C ALA A 391 -2.11 -6.22 -5.79
N LEU A 392 -2.54 -6.46 -7.02
CA LEU A 392 -3.56 -5.69 -7.74
C LEU A 392 -4.85 -6.50 -7.84
N PRO A 393 -5.94 -6.09 -7.15
CA PRO A 393 -7.17 -6.86 -7.07
C PRO A 393 -8.14 -6.61 -8.22
N ALA A 394 -8.97 -7.64 -8.50
CA ALA A 394 -9.99 -7.64 -9.55
C ALA A 394 -11.35 -7.01 -9.14
N GLY A 395 -11.47 -6.50 -7.92
CA GLY A 395 -12.73 -6.01 -7.39
C GLY A 395 -13.58 -7.09 -6.72
N ASP A 396 -13.71 -6.98 -5.40
CA ASP A 396 -14.41 -7.96 -4.56
C ASP A 396 -15.05 -7.31 -3.34
N SER A 397 -16.10 -7.94 -2.83
CA SER A 397 -16.72 -7.66 -1.54
C SER A 397 -16.92 -8.94 -0.72
N GLU A 398 -15.98 -9.88 -0.82
CA GLU A 398 -16.03 -11.22 -0.24
C GLU A 398 -16.96 -12.19 -0.99
N GLY A 399 -16.40 -13.29 -1.43
CA GLY A 399 -17.05 -14.40 -2.09
C GLY A 399 -16.99 -14.37 -3.62
N ASP A 400 -17.09 -15.56 -4.18
CA ASP A 400 -17.14 -15.73 -5.64
C ASP A 400 -18.44 -15.19 -6.21
N ALA A 401 -18.44 -14.79 -7.49
CA ALA A 401 -19.58 -14.21 -8.17
C ALA A 401 -19.92 -15.00 -9.44
N THR A 402 -21.20 -14.97 -9.83
CA THR A 402 -21.67 -15.61 -11.06
C THR A 402 -22.39 -14.63 -11.97
N GLY A 403 -22.64 -15.03 -13.21
CA GLY A 403 -23.38 -14.24 -14.18
C GLY A 403 -22.79 -12.87 -14.46
N ARG A 404 -23.62 -11.82 -14.49
CA ARG A 404 -23.17 -10.47 -14.83
C ARG A 404 -22.18 -9.90 -13.81
N ARG A 405 -22.33 -10.19 -12.51
CA ARG A 405 -21.36 -9.77 -11.48
C ARG A 405 -19.99 -10.38 -11.70
N ARG A 406 -19.92 -11.64 -12.15
CA ARG A 406 -18.66 -12.26 -12.55
C ARG A 406 -18.06 -11.55 -13.76
N ALA A 407 -18.85 -11.26 -14.79
CA ALA A 407 -18.39 -10.52 -15.97
C ALA A 407 -17.86 -9.12 -15.62
N GLN A 408 -18.51 -8.41 -14.68
CA GLN A 408 -18.00 -7.12 -14.18
C GLN A 408 -16.60 -7.26 -13.58
N ARG A 409 -16.30 -8.32 -12.82
CA ARG A 409 -14.95 -8.58 -12.26
C ARG A 409 -13.92 -8.89 -13.33
N THR A 410 -14.24 -9.73 -14.31
CA THR A 410 -13.32 -10.05 -15.41
C THR A 410 -13.05 -8.85 -16.32
N GLU A 411 -14.05 -8.01 -16.57
CA GLU A 411 -13.90 -6.74 -17.29
C GLU A 411 -12.97 -5.79 -16.53
N LEU A 412 -13.14 -5.65 -15.22
CA LEU A 412 -12.28 -4.83 -14.37
C LEU A 412 -10.84 -5.36 -14.36
N MET A 413 -10.64 -6.68 -14.17
CA MET A 413 -9.30 -7.29 -14.18
C MET A 413 -8.61 -7.09 -15.54
N ARG A 414 -9.31 -7.31 -16.65
CA ARG A 414 -8.78 -7.08 -17.99
C ARG A 414 -8.29 -5.64 -18.16
N ASP A 415 -9.13 -4.67 -17.80
CA ASP A 415 -8.83 -3.25 -17.93
C ASP A 415 -7.67 -2.84 -17.02
N ALA A 416 -7.61 -3.37 -15.80
CA ALA A 416 -6.53 -3.16 -14.85
C ALA A 416 -5.19 -3.72 -15.37
N ILE A 417 -5.18 -4.93 -15.92
CA ILE A 417 -3.99 -5.54 -16.53
C ILE A 417 -3.49 -4.65 -17.69
N ILE A 418 -4.34 -4.30 -18.64
CA ILE A 418 -3.96 -3.49 -19.81
C ILE A 418 -3.41 -2.13 -19.38
N TYR A 419 -4.03 -1.50 -18.39
CA TYR A 419 -3.68 -0.15 -17.95
C TYR A 419 -2.38 -0.12 -17.11
N HIS A 420 -2.07 -1.19 -16.35
CA HIS A 420 -0.95 -1.23 -15.42
C HIS A 420 0.19 -2.20 -15.80
N ARG A 421 0.09 -2.94 -16.91
CA ARG A 421 1.09 -3.96 -17.30
C ARG A 421 2.52 -3.46 -17.52
N ASN A 422 2.72 -2.14 -17.65
CA ASN A 422 4.05 -1.54 -17.76
C ASN A 422 4.66 -1.17 -16.40
N SER A 423 3.92 -1.30 -15.28
CA SER A 423 4.38 -0.96 -13.93
C SER A 423 5.17 -2.10 -13.30
N PRO A 424 6.47 -1.95 -12.98
CA PRO A 424 7.29 -3.03 -12.43
C PRO A 424 6.87 -3.44 -11.01
N SER A 425 6.24 -2.56 -10.24
CA SER A 425 5.77 -2.82 -8.88
C SER A 425 4.64 -3.86 -8.80
N VAL A 426 3.82 -4.00 -9.83
CA VAL A 426 2.77 -5.03 -9.88
C VAL A 426 3.41 -6.40 -10.00
N ILE A 427 3.23 -7.23 -8.96
CA ILE A 427 3.80 -8.58 -8.86
C ILE A 427 2.71 -9.65 -8.87
N PHE A 428 1.57 -9.35 -8.24
CA PHE A 428 0.45 -10.26 -8.10
C PHE A 428 -0.81 -9.65 -8.71
N TYR A 429 -1.55 -10.46 -9.46
CA TYR A 429 -2.94 -10.19 -9.84
C TYR A 429 -3.84 -11.02 -8.94
N GLU A 430 -4.63 -10.36 -8.08
CA GLU A 430 -5.50 -10.99 -7.09
C GLU A 430 -6.90 -11.18 -7.68
N ALA A 431 -7.29 -12.43 -7.89
CA ALA A 431 -8.55 -12.79 -8.52
C ALA A 431 -9.78 -12.69 -7.57
N GLY A 432 -9.55 -12.68 -6.26
CA GLY A 432 -10.57 -12.54 -5.23
C GLY A 432 -10.01 -12.43 -3.83
N ASN A 433 -10.85 -11.95 -2.89
CA ASN A 433 -10.55 -11.86 -1.46
C ASN A 433 -10.89 -13.15 -0.70
N HIS A 434 -11.55 -14.10 -1.35
CA HIS A 434 -11.86 -15.45 -0.89
C HIS A 434 -11.49 -16.48 -1.94
N GLY A 435 -11.61 -17.75 -1.62
CA GLY A 435 -11.55 -18.83 -2.59
C GLY A 435 -12.59 -18.63 -3.70
N ILE A 436 -12.16 -18.82 -4.92
CA ILE A 436 -13.02 -18.84 -6.10
C ILE A 436 -12.95 -20.21 -6.76
N SER A 437 -13.92 -20.54 -7.62
CA SER A 437 -13.88 -21.83 -8.32
C SER A 437 -12.66 -21.93 -9.25
N GLU A 438 -12.16 -23.16 -9.48
CA GLU A 438 -11.08 -23.43 -10.42
C GLU A 438 -11.36 -22.89 -11.83
N ALA A 439 -12.63 -22.94 -12.27
CA ALA A 439 -13.04 -22.39 -13.55
C ALA A 439 -12.84 -20.86 -13.59
N HIS A 440 -13.22 -20.16 -12.52
CA HIS A 440 -13.06 -18.72 -12.42
C HIS A 440 -11.59 -18.32 -12.24
N MET A 441 -10.78 -19.13 -11.54
CA MET A 441 -9.34 -18.89 -11.45
C MET A 441 -8.68 -19.04 -12.82
N SER A 442 -9.07 -20.06 -13.60
CA SER A 442 -8.61 -20.28 -14.97
C SER A 442 -8.95 -19.11 -15.90
N GLU A 443 -10.16 -18.54 -15.76
CA GLU A 443 -10.57 -17.36 -16.51
C GLU A 443 -9.71 -16.13 -16.18
N MET A 444 -9.44 -15.88 -14.90
CA MET A 444 -8.60 -14.76 -14.47
C MET A 444 -7.15 -14.91 -14.93
N LYS A 445 -6.61 -16.13 -14.84
CA LYS A 445 -5.28 -16.44 -15.36
C LYS A 445 -5.19 -16.24 -16.88
N ALA A 446 -6.23 -16.65 -17.62
CA ALA A 446 -6.30 -16.46 -19.07
C ALA A 446 -6.28 -14.98 -19.49
N LEU A 447 -6.88 -14.07 -18.68
CA LEU A 447 -6.78 -12.62 -18.91
C LEU A 447 -5.33 -12.15 -18.79
N ARG A 448 -4.60 -12.59 -17.75
CA ARG A 448 -3.17 -12.27 -17.59
C ARG A 448 -2.38 -12.82 -18.77
N ASP A 449 -2.57 -14.08 -19.14
CA ASP A 449 -1.86 -14.75 -20.24
C ASP A 449 -2.12 -14.10 -21.60
N THR A 450 -3.30 -13.47 -21.77
CA THR A 450 -3.66 -12.74 -22.99
C THR A 450 -3.06 -11.34 -23.06
N TYR A 451 -3.13 -10.57 -21.97
CA TYR A 451 -2.82 -9.14 -22.01
C TYR A 451 -1.47 -8.78 -21.36
N ASP A 452 -0.90 -9.68 -20.56
CA ASP A 452 0.39 -9.49 -19.88
C ASP A 452 1.22 -10.80 -19.78
N PRO A 453 1.43 -11.52 -20.89
CA PRO A 453 2.07 -12.85 -20.88
C PRO A 453 3.54 -12.83 -20.47
N HIS A 454 4.21 -11.66 -20.53
CA HIS A 454 5.64 -11.51 -20.32
C HIS A 454 5.99 -10.63 -19.09
N GLY A 455 4.98 -10.18 -18.33
CA GLY A 455 5.21 -9.26 -17.23
C GLY A 455 5.83 -9.89 -15.98
N GLY A 456 5.99 -11.20 -15.90
CA GLY A 456 6.51 -11.91 -14.73
C GLY A 456 5.64 -11.67 -13.49
N ARG A 457 4.33 -11.86 -13.61
CA ARG A 457 3.34 -11.65 -12.56
C ARG A 457 2.52 -12.90 -12.32
N ALA A 458 2.32 -13.26 -11.04
CA ALA A 458 1.52 -14.41 -10.66
C ALA A 458 0.04 -14.03 -10.54
N ALA A 459 -0.83 -14.94 -10.97
CA ALA A 459 -2.28 -14.85 -10.77
C ALA A 459 -2.71 -15.83 -9.66
N GLY A 460 -3.47 -15.35 -8.68
CA GLY A 460 -3.92 -16.18 -7.56
C GLY A 460 -5.02 -15.50 -6.76
N SER A 461 -5.40 -16.10 -5.65
CA SER A 461 -6.40 -15.58 -4.74
C SER A 461 -6.14 -16.10 -3.33
N ARG A 462 -6.77 -15.50 -2.32
CA ARG A 462 -6.82 -16.06 -0.98
C ARG A 462 -7.53 -17.42 -1.00
N GLU A 463 -7.14 -18.34 -0.12
CA GLU A 463 -7.72 -19.69 0.04
C GLU A 463 -7.58 -20.60 -1.21
N MET A 464 -6.57 -20.34 -2.06
CA MET A 464 -6.35 -21.08 -3.32
C MET A 464 -5.03 -21.88 -3.33
N LEU A 465 -4.49 -22.26 -2.18
CA LEU A 465 -3.24 -23.03 -2.09
C LEU A 465 -3.32 -24.39 -2.76
N ASN A 466 -4.46 -25.04 -2.66
CA ASN A 466 -4.74 -26.35 -3.27
C ASN A 466 -5.18 -26.25 -4.73
N SER A 467 -5.28 -25.06 -5.29
CA SER A 467 -5.64 -24.85 -6.69
C SER A 467 -4.60 -25.46 -7.64
N SER A 468 -5.07 -26.11 -8.70
CA SER A 468 -4.23 -26.58 -9.79
C SER A 468 -3.83 -25.47 -10.78
N VAL A 469 -4.47 -24.31 -10.68
CA VAL A 469 -4.37 -23.19 -11.63
C VAL A 469 -3.68 -21.98 -11.03
N ALA A 470 -3.96 -21.65 -9.76
CA ALA A 470 -3.35 -20.53 -9.06
C ALA A 470 -1.83 -20.66 -8.98
N GLU A 471 -1.13 -19.54 -9.11
CA GLU A 471 0.33 -19.45 -9.06
C GLU A 471 0.85 -18.92 -7.73
N TYR A 472 -0.04 -18.49 -6.85
CA TYR A 472 0.15 -18.22 -5.43
C TYR A 472 -1.17 -18.36 -4.70
N GLY A 473 -1.10 -18.52 -3.40
CA GLY A 473 -2.27 -18.52 -2.54
C GLY A 473 -2.01 -17.74 -1.26
N GLY A 474 -3.03 -17.57 -0.45
CA GLY A 474 -2.93 -16.88 0.82
C GLY A 474 -4.01 -17.32 1.77
N GLU A 475 -3.84 -16.92 3.02
CA GLU A 475 -4.76 -17.16 4.11
C GLU A 475 -5.07 -15.85 4.84
N MET A 476 -5.97 -15.90 5.78
CA MET A 476 -6.26 -14.81 6.68
C MET A 476 -6.13 -15.28 8.11
N LEU A 477 -5.19 -14.70 8.88
CA LEU A 477 -4.96 -14.96 10.29
C LEU A 477 -4.34 -16.31 10.64
N TYR A 478 -4.11 -17.20 9.69
CA TYR A 478 -3.55 -18.52 9.94
C TYR A 478 -2.21 -18.68 9.25
N ILE A 479 -1.25 -19.28 9.92
CA ILE A 479 -0.01 -19.74 9.30
C ILE A 479 -0.32 -21.12 8.79
N ASN A 480 -0.13 -21.32 7.50
CA ASN A 480 -0.50 -22.58 6.94
C ASN A 480 0.41 -23.02 5.80
N LYS A 481 0.82 -24.22 5.85
CA LYS A 481 0.97 -25.26 4.87
C LYS A 481 2.14 -25.11 3.90
N GLY A 482 2.92 -26.14 3.84
CA GLY A 482 3.88 -26.40 2.79
C GLY A 482 3.22 -26.21 1.45
N ALA A 483 3.67 -25.22 0.69
CA ALA A 483 3.03 -24.88 -0.54
C ALA A 483 3.94 -25.20 -1.72
N ARG A 484 3.39 -25.92 -2.69
CA ARG A 484 3.95 -26.02 -4.03
C ARG A 484 4.14 -24.63 -4.67
N ILE A 485 3.31 -23.69 -4.34
CA ILE A 485 3.28 -22.29 -4.77
C ILE A 485 3.52 -21.38 -3.58
N PRO A 486 3.94 -20.10 -3.77
CA PRO A 486 4.11 -19.18 -2.66
C PRO A 486 2.81 -19.00 -1.86
N LEU A 487 2.89 -19.24 -0.55
CA LEU A 487 1.89 -18.86 0.42
C LEU A 487 2.34 -17.56 1.10
N TRP A 488 1.48 -16.55 1.15
CA TRP A 488 1.67 -15.40 2.03
C TRP A 488 0.37 -15.00 2.70
N GLN A 489 0.46 -14.62 3.97
CA GLN A 489 -0.70 -14.19 4.75
C GLN A 489 -1.20 -12.86 4.22
N MET A 490 -2.44 -12.83 3.73
CA MET A 490 -2.99 -11.65 3.05
C MET A 490 -3.55 -10.61 4.01
N GLU A 491 -3.85 -11.00 5.24
CA GLU A 491 -4.36 -10.11 6.28
C GLU A 491 -4.04 -10.71 7.66
N TYR A 492 -2.96 -10.35 8.33
CA TYR A 492 -2.77 -10.71 9.73
C TYR A 492 -2.95 -9.49 10.64
N SER A 493 -3.20 -9.72 11.93
CA SER A 493 -3.46 -8.70 12.95
C SER A 493 -4.64 -7.77 12.61
N ARG A 494 -5.66 -7.77 13.44
CA ARG A 494 -6.84 -6.90 13.26
C ARG A 494 -7.10 -6.01 14.45
N ASP A 495 -6.25 -6.10 15.47
CA ASP A 495 -6.47 -5.40 16.71
C ASP A 495 -6.36 -3.90 16.54
N GLU A 496 -7.14 -3.16 17.29
CA GLU A 496 -7.21 -1.71 17.21
C GLU A 496 -6.13 -1.09 18.09
N GLY A 497 -5.27 -0.27 17.51
CA GLY A 497 -4.29 0.55 18.22
C GLY A 497 -4.69 2.02 18.19
N LEU A 498 -4.32 2.77 19.22
CA LEU A 498 -4.55 4.20 19.31
C LEU A 498 -3.24 4.96 19.19
N ARG A 499 -3.30 6.19 18.68
CA ARG A 499 -2.12 7.08 18.67
C ARG A 499 -1.79 7.57 20.07
N LYS A 500 -2.79 7.74 20.91
CA LYS A 500 -2.63 8.11 22.31
C LYS A 500 -1.89 7.05 23.08
N TYR A 501 -1.03 7.45 24.01
CA TYR A 501 -0.58 6.58 25.07
C TYR A 501 -1.71 6.42 26.06
N TRP A 502 -2.35 5.30 26.01
CA TRP A 502 -3.37 4.90 26.95
C TRP A 502 -2.81 3.76 27.78
N ASP A 503 -2.40 4.06 28.98
CA ASP A 503 -1.93 3.09 29.94
C ASP A 503 -2.40 3.46 31.36
N ASP A 504 -2.15 2.58 32.32
CA ASP A 504 -2.56 2.79 33.69
C ASP A 504 -1.67 3.80 34.44
N TRP A 505 -0.60 4.28 33.82
CA TRP A 505 0.46 5.04 34.48
C TRP A 505 0.56 6.50 34.03
N SER A 506 -0.03 6.87 32.89
CA SER A 506 0.03 8.24 32.37
C SER A 506 -1.30 8.75 31.81
N PRO A 507 -1.57 10.07 31.86
CA PRO A 507 -2.80 10.64 31.28
C PRO A 507 -2.84 10.54 29.75
N PRO A 508 -4.00 10.31 29.14
CA PRO A 508 -5.25 9.94 29.77
C PRO A 508 -5.25 8.47 30.19
N TYR A 509 -5.36 8.19 31.47
CA TYR A 509 -5.29 6.84 32.02
C TYR A 509 -6.25 5.90 31.30
N HIS A 510 -5.77 4.70 31.00
CA HIS A 510 -6.53 3.67 30.32
C HIS A 510 -6.34 2.32 31.03
N VAL A 511 -7.43 1.61 31.18
CA VAL A 511 -7.42 0.21 31.65
C VAL A 511 -7.65 -0.67 30.43
N ASP A 512 -6.80 -1.69 30.22
CA ASP A 512 -7.00 -2.68 29.17
C ASP A 512 -8.40 -3.28 29.24
N GLY A 513 -9.06 -3.37 28.08
CA GLY A 513 -10.45 -3.80 28.01
C GLY A 513 -11.46 -2.66 28.06
N ALA A 514 -11.05 -1.44 28.39
CA ALA A 514 -11.91 -0.27 28.26
C ALA A 514 -11.79 0.29 26.86
N GLY A 515 -12.90 0.44 26.18
CA GLY A 515 -12.89 1.00 24.81
C GLY A 515 -14.21 0.82 24.10
N PRO A 516 -14.28 1.22 22.83
CA PRO A 516 -15.51 1.07 22.08
C PRO A 516 -15.91 -0.40 21.99
N PRO A 517 -17.19 -0.74 22.18
CA PRO A 517 -17.67 -2.11 22.02
C PRO A 517 -17.53 -2.53 20.56
N TYR A 518 -16.62 -3.44 20.29
CA TYR A 518 -16.32 -3.93 18.97
C TYR A 518 -16.55 -5.44 18.94
N LYS A 519 -17.38 -5.92 18.02
CA LYS A 519 -17.84 -7.32 17.95
C LYS A 519 -18.44 -7.85 19.29
N GLY A 520 -19.13 -7.02 20.05
CA GLY A 520 -19.82 -7.43 21.24
C GLY A 520 -19.19 -6.94 22.53
N GLU A 521 -19.13 -7.77 23.53
CA GLU A 521 -18.97 -7.36 24.92
C GLU A 521 -17.51 -7.22 25.37
N ASP A 522 -16.56 -7.85 24.69
CA ASP A 522 -15.15 -7.80 25.09
C ASP A 522 -14.35 -6.81 24.26
N ALA A 523 -14.28 -5.58 24.76
CA ALA A 523 -13.49 -4.53 24.14
C ALA A 523 -11.98 -4.74 24.25
N SER A 524 -11.53 -5.64 25.14
CA SER A 524 -10.12 -5.94 25.38
C SER A 524 -9.42 -6.57 24.16
N GLU A 525 -10.16 -7.25 23.31
CA GLU A 525 -9.62 -7.83 22.09
C GLU A 525 -9.31 -6.78 21.01
N TYR A 526 -9.96 -5.61 21.04
CA TYR A 526 -10.00 -4.69 19.89
C TYR A 526 -9.65 -3.25 20.21
N ASN A 527 -9.54 -2.89 21.45
CA ASN A 527 -9.16 -1.56 21.87
C ASN A 527 -7.97 -1.65 22.83
N ARG A 528 -6.80 -1.76 22.27
CA ARG A 528 -5.56 -1.94 23.00
C ARG A 528 -4.82 -0.62 23.13
N ASN A 529 -4.10 -0.43 24.22
CA ASN A 529 -3.11 0.64 24.29
C ASN A 529 -1.97 0.41 23.28
N GLN A 530 -1.10 1.38 23.07
CA GLN A 530 -0.02 1.25 22.07
C GLN A 530 0.97 0.13 22.44
N ASP A 531 1.27 -0.06 23.71
CA ASP A 531 2.18 -1.11 24.18
C ASP A 531 1.63 -2.49 23.81
N SER A 532 0.37 -2.77 24.18
CA SER A 532 -0.29 -4.05 23.89
C SER A 532 -0.41 -4.32 22.40
N HIS A 533 -0.74 -3.30 21.60
CA HIS A 533 -0.85 -3.43 20.15
C HIS A 533 0.50 -3.78 19.50
N ALA A 534 1.57 -3.08 19.89
CA ALA A 534 2.91 -3.35 19.38
C ALA A 534 3.42 -4.74 19.78
N VAL A 535 3.24 -5.14 21.04
CA VAL A 535 3.60 -6.49 21.54
C VAL A 535 2.87 -7.58 20.77
N GLU A 536 1.58 -7.41 20.49
CA GLU A 536 0.80 -8.37 19.70
C GLU A 536 1.33 -8.50 18.27
N ASN A 537 1.67 -7.38 17.62
CA ASN A 537 2.25 -7.38 16.27
C ASN A 537 3.60 -8.12 16.23
N VAL A 538 4.44 -7.97 17.27
CA VAL A 538 5.72 -8.68 17.38
C VAL A 538 5.50 -10.18 17.47
N ARG A 539 4.57 -10.61 18.32
CA ARG A 539 4.26 -12.03 18.51
C ARG A 539 3.70 -12.66 17.25
N ARG A 540 2.80 -11.99 16.54
CA ARG A 540 2.22 -12.49 15.29
C ARG A 540 3.26 -12.60 14.19
N TRP A 541 4.15 -11.63 14.05
CA TRP A 541 5.22 -11.70 13.06
C TRP A 541 6.24 -12.80 13.38
N PHE A 542 6.47 -13.10 14.64
CA PHE A 542 7.35 -14.21 15.04
C PHE A 542 6.94 -15.52 14.38
N ASP A 543 5.65 -15.85 14.37
CA ASP A 543 5.14 -17.06 13.76
C ASP A 543 5.47 -17.15 12.26
N TYR A 544 5.36 -16.01 11.52
CA TYR A 544 5.72 -15.97 10.09
C TYR A 544 7.22 -16.03 9.87
N PHE A 545 8.01 -15.48 10.76
CA PHE A 545 9.45 -15.57 10.70
C PHE A 545 9.93 -17.02 10.88
N GLU A 546 9.34 -17.79 11.79
CA GLU A 546 9.64 -19.20 11.99
C GLU A 546 9.26 -20.08 10.79
N GLN A 547 8.18 -19.74 10.09
CA GLN A 547 7.69 -20.43 8.89
C GLN A 547 8.23 -19.81 7.59
N ARG A 548 9.43 -19.26 7.59
CA ARG A 548 10.07 -18.64 6.43
C ARG A 548 10.42 -19.65 5.33
N PRO A 549 10.68 -19.21 4.07
CA PRO A 549 10.97 -20.10 2.96
C PRO A 549 12.10 -21.09 3.25
N GLY A 550 11.92 -22.34 2.83
CA GLY A 550 12.95 -23.38 2.90
C GLY A 550 13.23 -23.94 4.30
N THR A 551 12.36 -23.73 5.28
CA THR A 551 12.57 -24.22 6.66
C THR A 551 11.86 -25.53 6.97
N GLY A 552 11.07 -26.09 6.06
CA GLY A 552 10.34 -27.33 6.28
C GLY A 552 9.34 -27.61 5.18
N THR A 553 8.42 -28.53 5.41
CA THR A 553 7.30 -28.81 4.49
C THR A 553 6.24 -27.70 4.56
N ARG A 554 6.11 -27.05 5.72
CA ARG A 554 5.24 -25.89 5.94
C ARG A 554 6.04 -24.61 5.82
N VAL A 555 6.17 -24.15 4.60
CA VAL A 555 6.89 -22.92 4.28
C VAL A 555 5.91 -21.79 4.00
N ASN A 556 6.35 -20.57 4.28
CA ASN A 556 5.56 -19.36 4.16
C ASN A 556 6.42 -18.29 3.49
N ALA A 557 5.91 -17.66 2.46
CA ALA A 557 6.61 -16.61 1.74
C ALA A 557 6.47 -15.23 2.39
N GLY A 558 5.78 -15.13 3.55
CA GLY A 558 5.62 -13.89 4.32
C GLY A 558 4.16 -13.54 4.63
N GLY A 559 3.90 -12.29 4.94
CA GLY A 559 2.56 -11.81 5.24
C GLY A 559 2.44 -10.29 5.30
N VAL A 560 1.20 -9.79 5.20
CA VAL A 560 0.87 -8.38 5.30
C VAL A 560 -0.07 -8.12 6.47
N ASN A 561 0.28 -7.10 7.25
CA ASN A 561 -0.51 -6.64 8.38
C ASN A 561 -1.77 -5.89 7.89
N ILE A 562 -2.91 -6.14 8.48
CA ILE A 562 -4.11 -5.34 8.26
C ILE A 562 -4.32 -4.38 9.44
N ILE A 563 -4.10 -3.08 9.24
CA ILE A 563 -4.01 -2.33 8.01
C ILE A 563 -2.90 -1.29 8.14
N PHE A 564 -2.40 -0.73 7.02
CA PHE A 564 -1.36 0.29 7.05
C PHE A 564 -1.84 1.57 7.76
N SER A 565 -2.95 2.17 7.30
CA SER A 565 -3.47 3.40 7.91
C SER A 565 -4.89 3.23 8.42
N ASP A 566 -5.24 3.96 9.48
CA ASP A 566 -6.62 4.13 9.90
C ASP A 566 -7.49 4.49 8.69
N SER A 567 -8.71 3.98 8.62
CA SER A 567 -9.55 4.09 7.43
C SER A 567 -11.04 4.26 7.74
N ASN A 568 -11.74 4.90 6.83
CA ASN A 568 -13.20 5.10 6.90
C ASN A 568 -14.00 3.83 6.51
N THR A 569 -13.33 2.70 6.34
CA THR A 569 -13.92 1.45 5.88
C THR A 569 -14.08 0.45 7.01
N HIS A 570 -14.92 -0.57 6.83
CA HIS A 570 -15.25 -1.56 7.85
C HIS A 570 -15.80 -0.91 9.11
N HIS A 571 -16.96 -0.24 8.96
CA HIS A 571 -17.70 0.26 10.11
C HIS A 571 -17.87 -0.82 11.19
N ARG A 572 -17.44 -0.49 12.42
CA ARG A 572 -17.36 -1.45 13.51
C ARG A 572 -18.08 -0.97 14.79
N GLY A 573 -19.24 -0.38 14.61
CA GLY A 573 -20.08 0.10 15.72
C GLY A 573 -20.00 1.61 15.92
N ALA A 574 -19.68 2.09 17.11
CA ALA A 574 -19.80 3.50 17.49
C ALA A 574 -18.75 4.44 16.91
N GLU A 575 -17.74 3.92 16.22
CA GLU A 575 -16.62 4.70 15.67
C GLU A 575 -16.88 5.14 14.24
N ASN A 576 -16.53 6.38 13.91
CA ASN A 576 -16.68 6.93 12.56
C ASN A 576 -15.67 6.32 11.58
N TYR A 577 -14.54 5.80 12.09
CA TYR A 577 -13.49 5.18 11.29
C TYR A 577 -12.77 4.10 12.08
N ARG A 578 -12.16 3.18 11.39
CA ARG A 578 -11.39 2.07 11.96
C ARG A 578 -9.99 2.53 12.35
N ARG A 579 -9.50 2.09 13.52
CA ARG A 579 -8.21 2.48 14.12
C ARG A 579 -7.17 1.36 14.16
N SER A 580 -7.31 0.33 13.39
CA SER A 580 -6.33 -0.77 13.31
C SER A 580 -5.12 -0.47 12.42
N GLY A 581 -4.95 0.79 11.99
CA GLY A 581 -3.77 1.20 11.21
C GLY A 581 -2.51 1.25 12.05
N GLU A 582 -1.37 0.93 11.44
CA GLU A 582 -0.03 1.12 12.00
C GLU A 582 0.38 2.60 12.00
N VAL A 583 -0.23 3.38 11.12
CA VAL A 583 -0.23 4.84 11.18
C VAL A 583 -1.67 5.35 11.32
N ASP A 584 -1.86 6.51 11.89
CA ASP A 584 -3.19 7.10 11.98
C ASP A 584 -3.69 7.68 10.64
N GLY A 585 -4.90 8.23 10.64
CA GLY A 585 -5.53 8.78 9.42
C GLY A 585 -4.76 9.94 8.78
N VAL A 586 -3.95 10.67 9.54
CA VAL A 586 -3.05 11.73 9.04
C VAL A 586 -1.60 11.26 8.92
N ARG A 587 -1.35 9.94 8.94
CA ARG A 587 -0.05 9.29 8.72
C ARG A 587 1.00 9.57 9.82
N LEU A 588 0.58 9.71 11.07
CA LEU A 588 1.49 9.70 12.21
C LEU A 588 1.70 8.24 12.66
N PRO A 589 2.95 7.76 12.74
CA PRO A 589 3.24 6.39 13.14
C PRO A 589 2.84 6.09 14.59
N LYS A 590 2.33 4.87 14.82
CA LYS A 590 2.09 4.25 16.13
C LYS A 590 3.26 3.31 16.47
N ASP A 591 3.34 2.82 17.70
CA ASP A 591 4.45 1.93 18.12
C ASP A 591 4.53 0.62 17.31
N GLY A 592 3.40 0.07 16.85
CA GLY A 592 3.37 -1.07 15.94
C GLY A 592 4.14 -0.86 14.63
N TRP A 593 4.08 0.35 14.06
CA TRP A 593 4.87 0.72 12.89
C TRP A 593 6.40 0.64 13.16
N TYR A 594 6.84 1.11 14.32
CA TYR A 594 8.25 1.01 14.72
C TYR A 594 8.67 -0.43 15.00
N ALA A 595 7.78 -1.24 15.58
CA ALA A 595 8.01 -2.67 15.79
C ALA A 595 8.23 -3.39 14.46
N HIS A 596 7.36 -3.20 13.48
CA HIS A 596 7.52 -3.75 12.13
C HIS A 596 8.81 -3.25 11.46
N LYS A 597 9.14 -1.96 11.60
CA LYS A 597 10.38 -1.40 11.06
C LYS A 597 11.63 -2.13 11.55
N VAL A 598 11.65 -2.52 12.82
CA VAL A 598 12.75 -3.31 13.41
C VAL A 598 12.80 -4.72 12.82
N MET A 599 11.67 -5.42 12.81
CA MET A 599 11.60 -6.83 12.41
C MET A 599 11.78 -7.08 10.91
N TRP A 600 11.51 -6.08 10.06
CA TRP A 600 11.45 -6.22 8.61
C TRP A 600 12.69 -5.78 7.85
N ASP A 601 13.74 -5.31 8.53
CA ASP A 601 14.97 -4.81 7.88
C ASP A 601 15.91 -5.94 7.42
N SER A 602 15.37 -6.84 6.60
CA SER A 602 16.11 -7.95 6.00
C SER A 602 15.38 -8.47 4.77
N TRP A 603 16.05 -9.23 3.91
CA TRP A 603 15.38 -9.94 2.80
C TRP A 603 14.60 -11.15 3.31
N VAL A 604 15.24 -11.99 4.12
CA VAL A 604 14.64 -13.12 4.85
C VAL A 604 15.23 -13.18 6.25
N ASP A 605 16.50 -13.58 6.39
CA ASP A 605 17.19 -13.64 7.68
C ASP A 605 17.57 -12.24 8.20
N VAL A 606 17.55 -12.10 9.51
CA VAL A 606 18.03 -10.89 10.18
C VAL A 606 19.52 -10.72 9.93
N ASP A 607 19.90 -9.60 9.37
CA ASP A 607 21.28 -9.28 9.01
C ASP A 607 21.76 -7.94 9.62
N ARG A 608 20.92 -7.25 10.38
CA ARG A 608 21.23 -5.97 11.01
C ARG A 608 20.70 -5.89 12.41
N LEU A 609 21.52 -5.26 13.28
CA LEU A 609 21.12 -4.94 14.64
C LEU A 609 20.22 -3.70 14.64
N ALA A 610 19.01 -3.86 15.14
CA ALA A 610 18.00 -2.81 15.26
C ALA A 610 17.16 -3.03 16.53
N GLY A 611 16.54 -1.96 17.02
CA GLY A 611 15.60 -2.07 18.14
C GLY A 611 14.81 -0.79 18.38
N HIS A 612 13.76 -0.92 19.17
CA HIS A 612 12.86 0.16 19.56
C HIS A 612 12.30 -0.11 20.96
N ILE A 613 12.37 0.88 21.83
CA ILE A 613 11.69 0.86 23.14
C ILE A 613 10.23 1.23 22.90
N ILE A 614 9.30 0.33 23.19
CA ILE A 614 7.85 0.56 23.03
C ILE A 614 7.40 1.58 24.08
N GLY A 615 6.58 2.56 23.66
CA GLY A 615 6.01 3.58 24.54
C GLY A 615 6.88 4.82 24.72
N HIS A 616 6.68 5.51 25.81
CA HIS A 616 7.38 6.75 26.20
C HIS A 616 8.08 6.59 27.56
N TRP A 617 8.73 7.69 28.03
CA TRP A 617 9.36 7.70 29.35
C TRP A 617 8.96 8.93 30.19
N ASN A 618 7.65 9.31 30.13
CA ASN A 618 7.05 10.38 30.93
C ASN A 618 6.00 9.82 31.90
N TYR A 619 6.39 9.54 33.11
CA TYR A 619 5.53 9.00 34.17
C TYR A 619 5.71 9.78 35.47
N ASN A 620 5.36 9.20 36.62
CA ASN A 620 5.54 9.77 37.94
C ASN A 620 6.34 8.81 38.85
N ASP A 621 6.76 9.30 40.00
CA ASP A 621 7.63 8.62 40.96
C ASP A 621 7.00 7.37 41.63
N THR A 622 5.70 7.13 41.45
CA THR A 622 5.02 5.93 41.91
C THR A 622 4.94 4.84 40.86
N THR A 623 5.35 5.12 39.63
CA THR A 623 5.21 4.19 38.50
C THR A 623 6.23 3.07 38.57
N VAL A 624 5.72 1.84 38.55
CA VAL A 624 6.48 0.60 38.35
C VAL A 624 5.79 -0.14 37.23
N LYS A 625 6.47 -0.37 36.12
CA LYS A 625 5.87 -1.01 34.95
C LYS A 625 6.84 -1.92 34.21
N ASP A 626 6.33 -2.80 33.39
CA ASP A 626 7.13 -3.54 32.43
C ASP A 626 7.54 -2.63 31.28
N VAL A 627 8.80 -2.77 30.86
CA VAL A 627 9.34 -2.11 29.68
C VAL A 627 9.59 -3.13 28.59
N TYR A 628 9.08 -2.87 27.41
CA TYR A 628 9.22 -3.75 26.26
C TYR A 628 10.17 -3.15 25.23
N VAL A 629 11.09 -3.98 24.74
CA VAL A 629 11.99 -3.62 23.64
C VAL A 629 11.81 -4.62 22.51
N VAL A 630 11.43 -4.14 21.35
CA VAL A 630 11.47 -4.95 20.13
C VAL A 630 12.86 -4.83 19.52
N SER A 631 13.51 -5.96 19.23
CA SER A 631 14.88 -5.97 18.71
C SER A 631 15.21 -7.22 17.90
N THR A 632 16.11 -7.03 16.92
CA THR A 632 16.77 -8.12 16.18
C THR A 632 17.95 -8.73 16.93
N ALA A 633 18.34 -8.17 18.07
CA ALA A 633 19.42 -8.64 18.91
C ALA A 633 19.18 -10.06 19.47
N GLU A 634 20.27 -10.72 19.85
CA GLU A 634 20.25 -11.95 20.67
C GLU A 634 20.14 -11.63 22.14
N GLU A 635 20.64 -10.47 22.56
CA GLU A 635 20.63 -9.99 23.94
C GLU A 635 20.38 -8.47 23.94
N VAL A 636 19.52 -8.02 24.86
CA VAL A 636 19.28 -6.57 25.10
C VAL A 636 19.50 -6.26 26.56
N GLU A 637 20.27 -5.21 26.83
CA GLU A 637 20.47 -4.62 28.17
C GLU A 637 19.86 -3.22 28.23
N LEU A 638 19.12 -2.94 29.32
CA LEU A 638 18.44 -1.68 29.55
C LEU A 638 19.20 -0.83 30.56
N PHE A 639 19.33 0.45 30.25
CA PHE A 639 20.00 1.43 31.12
C PHE A 639 19.07 2.57 31.49
N LEU A 640 18.99 2.90 32.76
CA LEU A 640 18.27 4.06 33.29
C LEU A 640 19.29 5.05 33.87
N ASN A 641 19.36 6.26 33.31
CA ASN A 641 20.32 7.29 33.69
C ASN A 641 21.79 6.80 33.72
N GLY A 642 22.14 5.93 32.76
CA GLY A 642 23.46 5.34 32.64
C GLY A 642 23.76 4.15 33.56
N LYS A 643 22.84 3.76 34.42
CA LYS A 643 22.95 2.59 35.29
C LYS A 643 22.16 1.42 34.65
N SER A 644 22.80 0.26 34.56
CA SER A 644 22.15 -0.95 34.07
C SER A 644 20.96 -1.36 34.97
N VAL A 645 19.83 -1.62 34.36
CA VAL A 645 18.65 -2.25 34.96
C VAL A 645 18.73 -3.78 34.87
N GLY A 646 19.54 -4.26 33.93
CA GLY A 646 19.74 -5.68 33.66
C GLY A 646 19.44 -6.05 32.19
N LYS A 647 19.51 -7.36 31.92
CA LYS A 647 19.19 -7.96 30.62
C LYS A 647 17.72 -8.29 30.57
N GLY A 648 17.08 -8.04 29.43
CA GLY A 648 15.68 -8.37 29.21
C GLY A 648 15.46 -9.88 29.05
N GLU A 649 14.34 -10.38 29.52
CA GLU A 649 13.86 -11.72 29.19
C GLU A 649 13.35 -11.72 27.75
N GLN A 650 13.90 -12.58 26.90
CA GLN A 650 13.43 -12.76 25.53
C GLN A 650 12.19 -13.66 25.53
N SER A 651 11.00 -13.06 25.60
CA SER A 651 9.72 -13.77 25.64
C SER A 651 9.25 -14.30 24.27
N SER A 652 9.80 -13.76 23.18
CA SER A 652 9.72 -14.29 21.81
C SER A 652 10.90 -13.77 21.01
N ARG A 653 11.13 -14.28 19.78
CA ARG A 653 12.33 -13.97 18.98
C ARG A 653 12.71 -12.49 18.95
N PHE A 654 11.74 -11.60 18.89
CA PHE A 654 11.99 -10.16 18.74
C PHE A 654 11.58 -9.35 19.97
N LEU A 655 11.06 -9.95 21.02
CA LEU A 655 10.51 -9.24 22.18
C LEU A 655 11.34 -9.49 23.44
N PHE A 656 11.87 -8.41 24.00
CA PHE A 656 12.59 -8.40 25.28
C PHE A 656 11.76 -7.66 26.32
N THR A 657 11.46 -8.33 27.44
CA THR A 657 10.68 -7.78 28.54
C THR A 657 11.57 -7.52 29.77
N PHE A 658 11.45 -6.32 30.30
CA PHE A 658 12.10 -5.89 31.55
C PHE A 658 10.99 -5.67 32.57
N ALA A 659 10.81 -6.63 33.46
CA ALA A 659 9.72 -6.61 34.42
C ALA A 659 9.96 -5.63 35.57
N ASN A 660 8.89 -4.97 36.02
CA ASN A 660 8.84 -4.12 37.22
C ASN A 660 9.90 -3.03 37.24
N VAL A 661 10.13 -2.33 36.14
CA VAL A 661 11.06 -1.20 36.09
C VAL A 661 10.45 0.00 36.81
N THR A 662 11.12 0.48 37.87
CA THR A 662 10.71 1.69 38.59
C THR A 662 11.13 2.91 37.79
N TRP A 663 10.18 3.77 37.47
CA TRP A 663 10.42 5.01 36.75
C TRP A 663 11.30 5.99 37.55
N GLN A 664 12.19 6.65 36.83
CA GLN A 664 12.95 7.83 37.30
C GLN A 664 13.04 8.81 36.14
N PRO A 665 12.93 10.14 36.40
CA PRO A 665 13.10 11.12 35.33
C PRO A 665 14.49 11.06 34.74
N GLY A 666 14.60 11.32 33.42
CA GLY A 666 15.86 11.28 32.69
C GLY A 666 15.81 10.40 31.46
N THR A 667 16.82 9.57 31.28
CA THR A 667 17.02 8.83 30.02
C THR A 667 16.98 7.34 30.24
N ILE A 668 16.14 6.64 29.44
CA ILE A 668 16.15 5.19 29.30
C ILE A 668 16.73 4.79 27.95
N ARG A 669 17.67 3.83 27.94
CA ARG A 669 18.42 3.42 26.76
C ARG A 669 18.45 1.89 26.66
N ALA A 670 18.20 1.35 25.47
CA ALA A 670 18.36 -0.05 25.15
C ALA A 670 19.65 -0.26 24.33
N VAL A 671 20.48 -1.20 24.74
CA VAL A 671 21.70 -1.63 24.05
C VAL A 671 21.53 -3.10 23.67
N GLY A 672 21.75 -3.42 22.40
CA GLY A 672 21.60 -4.78 21.89
C GLY A 672 22.91 -5.36 21.40
N ARG A 673 23.00 -6.70 21.45
CA ARG A 673 24.09 -7.49 20.89
C ARG A 673 23.56 -8.49 19.87
N LEU A 674 24.26 -8.58 18.74
CA LEU A 674 24.06 -9.59 17.71
C LEU A 674 25.44 -10.04 17.24
N ASP A 675 25.74 -11.32 17.37
CA ASP A 675 27.10 -11.86 17.18
C ASP A 675 28.15 -11.09 18.02
N ALA A 676 29.20 -10.61 17.35
CA ALA A 676 30.25 -9.77 17.97
C ALA A 676 29.90 -8.27 17.98
N SER A 677 28.76 -7.87 17.46
CA SER A 677 28.35 -6.48 17.33
C SER A 677 27.49 -6.04 18.51
N GLU A 678 27.81 -4.89 19.09
CA GLU A 678 27.03 -4.25 20.16
C GLU A 678 26.70 -2.82 19.73
N SER A 679 25.45 -2.37 19.90
CA SER A 679 25.04 -1.02 19.53
C SER A 679 23.91 -0.51 20.42
N LEU A 680 23.86 0.81 20.56
CA LEU A 680 22.69 1.51 21.07
C LEU A 680 21.53 1.31 20.09
N LEU A 681 20.43 0.76 20.57
CA LEU A 681 19.23 0.48 19.80
C LEU A 681 18.27 1.68 19.77
N ASP A 682 17.91 2.17 20.95
CA ASP A 682 16.96 3.28 21.11
C ASP A 682 17.18 4.02 22.42
N THR A 683 16.67 5.25 22.46
CA THR A 683 16.70 6.12 23.65
C THR A 683 15.38 6.86 23.79
N LYS A 684 14.75 6.78 24.96
CA LYS A 684 13.64 7.65 25.35
C LYS A 684 14.10 8.59 26.45
N MET A 685 13.54 9.79 26.48
CA MET A 685 13.83 10.80 27.48
C MET A 685 12.56 11.33 28.09
N THR A 686 12.60 11.63 29.38
CA THR A 686 11.52 12.36 30.05
C THR A 686 11.53 13.81 29.54
N ALA A 687 10.46 14.22 28.87
CA ALA A 687 10.25 15.62 28.50
C ALA A 687 9.77 16.42 29.69
N GLY A 688 10.15 17.71 29.73
CA GLY A 688 9.66 18.67 30.71
C GLY A 688 8.20 19.07 30.49
N GLU A 689 7.73 20.02 31.29
CA GLU A 689 6.38 20.58 31.18
C GLU A 689 6.16 21.22 29.79
N PRO A 690 4.95 21.13 29.23
CA PRO A 690 4.59 21.81 28.00
C PRO A 690 4.90 23.34 28.07
N ALA A 691 5.67 23.86 27.12
CA ALA A 691 6.12 25.25 27.10
C ALA A 691 5.77 26.01 25.81
N SER A 692 5.80 25.35 24.66
CA SER A 692 5.56 26.03 23.39
C SER A 692 4.95 25.09 22.33
N ILE A 693 4.38 25.69 21.28
CA ILE A 693 3.94 25.01 20.08
C ILE A 693 5.05 25.07 19.04
N ARG A 694 5.28 23.97 18.33
CA ARG A 694 6.16 23.90 17.15
C ARG A 694 5.34 23.51 15.92
N LEU A 695 5.48 24.27 14.81
CA LEU A 695 4.84 24.01 13.53
C LEU A 695 5.90 23.62 12.50
N THR A 696 5.71 22.48 11.83
CA THR A 696 6.60 22.00 10.77
C THR A 696 5.81 21.73 9.49
N PRO A 697 5.96 22.55 8.43
CA PRO A 697 5.23 22.36 7.20
C PRO A 697 5.88 21.33 6.28
N HIS A 698 5.04 20.58 5.56
CA HIS A 698 5.40 19.65 4.49
C HIS A 698 4.63 19.99 3.22
N THR A 699 5.34 20.03 2.09
CA THR A 699 4.78 20.28 0.75
C THR A 699 5.45 19.35 -0.27
N GLY A 700 4.88 19.27 -1.46
CA GLY A 700 5.51 18.53 -2.56
C GLY A 700 6.89 19.11 -2.96
N PRO A 701 7.69 18.39 -3.77
CA PRO A 701 9.01 18.83 -4.21
C PRO A 701 8.98 20.18 -4.94
N SER A 702 7.94 20.44 -5.70
CA SER A 702 7.72 21.74 -6.37
C SER A 702 7.29 22.86 -5.41
N GLY A 703 7.08 22.58 -4.14
CA GLY A 703 6.53 23.48 -3.12
C GLY A 703 5.00 23.50 -3.16
N PHE A 704 4.38 24.44 -2.44
CA PHE A 704 2.92 24.58 -2.39
C PHE A 704 2.41 25.30 -3.65
N VAL A 705 1.63 24.62 -4.51
CA VAL A 705 1.22 25.09 -5.83
C VAL A 705 -0.21 25.62 -5.79
N ALA A 706 -0.43 26.82 -6.37
CA ALA A 706 -1.75 27.45 -6.43
C ALA A 706 -2.61 26.91 -7.58
N ASP A 707 -2.88 25.61 -7.57
CA ASP A 707 -3.74 24.94 -8.58
C ASP A 707 -5.17 24.70 -8.09
N GLY A 708 -5.44 24.93 -6.79
CA GLY A 708 -6.75 24.72 -6.17
C GLY A 708 -6.99 23.29 -5.64
N ALA A 709 -6.03 22.38 -5.80
CA ALA A 709 -6.09 21.01 -5.33
C ALA A 709 -4.89 20.61 -4.46
N ASP A 710 -3.77 21.32 -4.57
CA ASP A 710 -2.55 21.02 -3.82
C ASP A 710 -2.76 21.24 -2.31
N ILE A 711 -2.09 20.42 -1.52
CA ILE A 711 -2.20 20.37 -0.05
C ILE A 711 -0.84 20.76 0.56
N ALA A 712 -0.86 21.52 1.63
CA ALA A 712 0.24 21.60 2.60
C ALA A 712 -0.18 20.91 3.89
N VAL A 713 0.69 20.07 4.41
CA VAL A 713 0.50 19.37 5.68
C VAL A 713 1.39 20.01 6.72
N VAL A 714 0.87 20.25 7.94
CA VAL A 714 1.63 20.90 9.00
C VAL A 714 1.58 20.05 10.27
N ASP A 715 2.75 19.60 10.73
CA ASP A 715 2.87 18.97 12.05
C ASP A 715 2.75 20.04 13.13
N VAL A 716 1.98 19.73 14.16
CA VAL A 716 1.70 20.60 15.30
C VAL A 716 2.11 19.87 16.57
N GLU A 717 3.23 20.26 17.16
CA GLU A 717 3.77 19.59 18.34
C GLU A 717 3.75 20.50 19.55
N VAL A 718 3.44 19.92 20.70
CA VAL A 718 3.62 20.56 22.01
C VAL A 718 4.97 20.12 22.57
N VAL A 719 5.84 21.10 22.79
CA VAL A 719 7.22 20.86 23.24
C VAL A 719 7.52 21.57 24.55
N ASP A 720 8.48 21.02 25.29
CA ASP A 720 8.99 21.61 26.51
C ASP A 720 9.94 22.82 26.26
N ALA A 721 10.59 23.34 27.29
CA ALA A 721 11.51 24.46 27.18
C ALA A 721 12.76 24.15 26.36
N GLU A 722 13.19 22.90 26.31
CA GLU A 722 14.33 22.38 25.55
C GLU A 722 13.95 22.04 24.10
N GLY A 723 12.66 22.11 23.74
CA GLY A 723 12.14 21.79 22.41
C GLY A 723 11.88 20.30 22.18
N GLN A 724 11.86 19.50 23.25
CA GLN A 724 11.49 18.10 23.19
C GLN A 724 9.98 17.95 23.22
N ARG A 725 9.42 17.10 22.34
CA ARG A 725 7.98 16.81 22.33
C ARG A 725 7.56 16.14 23.64
N ASN A 726 6.54 16.69 24.29
CA ASN A 726 5.95 16.07 25.47
C ASN A 726 4.93 15.00 25.04
N PRO A 727 5.21 13.69 25.23
CA PRO A 727 4.40 12.61 24.67
C PRO A 727 3.04 12.43 25.36
N ILE A 728 2.85 13.05 26.53
CA ILE A 728 1.59 12.97 27.28
C ILE A 728 0.77 14.27 27.22
N ALA A 729 1.23 15.27 26.45
CA ALA A 729 0.49 16.54 26.29
C ALA A 729 -0.84 16.30 25.54
N LEU A 730 -1.90 16.89 26.08
CA LEU A 730 -3.28 16.84 25.58
C LEU A 730 -3.84 18.26 25.33
N ASN A 731 -2.98 19.25 25.16
CA ASN A 731 -3.35 20.64 24.95
C ASN A 731 -4.30 20.80 23.75
N ILE A 732 -5.28 21.68 23.91
CA ILE A 732 -6.17 22.10 22.84
C ILE A 732 -5.51 23.26 22.10
N ILE A 733 -5.43 23.17 20.79
CA ILE A 733 -4.77 24.15 19.91
C ILE A 733 -5.82 24.86 19.07
N ASP A 734 -5.82 26.20 19.13
CA ASP A 734 -6.64 27.07 18.27
C ASP A 734 -5.83 27.52 17.06
N PHE A 735 -6.41 27.40 15.87
CA PHE A 735 -5.78 27.74 14.61
C PHE A 735 -6.44 28.94 13.94
N ALA A 736 -5.59 29.86 13.46
CA ALA A 736 -6.00 30.97 12.61
C ALA A 736 -5.26 30.91 11.27
N LEU A 737 -6.01 30.79 10.17
CA LEU A 737 -5.51 30.76 8.81
C LEU A 737 -5.84 32.05 8.06
N SER A 738 -4.88 32.59 7.33
CA SER A 738 -5.10 33.73 6.43
C SER A 738 -4.31 33.58 5.14
N GLY A 739 -4.77 34.24 4.04
CA GLY A 739 -4.12 34.22 2.72
C GLY A 739 -4.70 33.19 1.74
N GLU A 740 -3.89 32.73 0.81
CA GLU A 740 -4.33 31.99 -0.38
C GLU A 740 -4.40 30.46 -0.13
N ALA A 741 -5.07 30.06 0.94
CA ALA A 741 -5.38 28.64 1.24
C ALA A 741 -6.70 28.52 2.01
N SER A 742 -7.29 27.33 1.98
CA SER A 742 -8.46 26.93 2.75
C SER A 742 -8.10 25.87 3.79
N TRP A 743 -8.77 25.95 4.96
CA TRP A 743 -8.61 25.01 6.07
C TRP A 743 -9.21 23.64 5.74
N ARG A 744 -8.48 22.57 6.00
CA ARG A 744 -8.95 21.18 5.86
C ARG A 744 -8.86 20.40 7.18
N GLY A 745 -8.53 21.08 8.29
CA GLY A 745 -8.50 20.48 9.60
C GLY A 745 -7.41 19.45 9.81
N GLY A 746 -7.65 18.57 10.77
CA GLY A 746 -6.79 17.44 11.14
C GLY A 746 -7.65 16.31 11.69
N ILE A 747 -7.06 15.38 12.45
CA ILE A 747 -7.81 14.32 13.11
C ILE A 747 -7.65 14.45 14.62
N ALA A 748 -8.76 14.29 15.35
CA ALA A 748 -8.73 14.21 16.79
C ALA A 748 -9.94 13.44 17.31
N GLN A 749 -9.81 12.89 18.50
CA GLN A 749 -10.90 12.26 19.22
C GLN A 749 -11.68 13.33 19.99
N CYS A 750 -12.83 13.69 19.50
CA CYS A 750 -13.75 14.61 20.13
C CYS A 750 -15.16 14.00 20.20
N ALA A 751 -15.94 14.40 21.20
CA ALA A 751 -17.32 13.96 21.33
C ALA A 751 -18.19 14.35 20.11
N ASP A 752 -17.91 15.51 19.48
CA ASP A 752 -18.68 16.09 18.38
C ASP A 752 -17.84 16.21 17.12
N ASN A 753 -17.24 15.15 16.64
CA ASN A 753 -16.58 15.12 15.35
C ASN A 753 -15.92 16.43 14.88
N CYS A 754 -14.73 16.68 15.39
CA CYS A 754 -14.03 17.97 15.24
C CYS A 754 -13.04 18.02 14.05
N ILE A 755 -13.06 17.08 13.12
CA ILE A 755 -12.05 16.97 12.03
C ILE A 755 -11.84 18.29 11.27
N LEU A 756 -12.92 19.01 10.95
CA LEU A 756 -12.86 20.32 10.28
C LEU A 756 -12.80 21.51 11.25
N SER A 757 -12.79 21.26 12.56
CA SER A 757 -12.69 22.35 13.54
C SER A 757 -11.35 23.09 13.42
N THR A 758 -11.38 24.39 13.69
CA THR A 758 -10.17 25.21 13.88
C THR A 758 -9.61 25.11 15.31
N THR A 759 -10.26 24.32 16.15
CA THR A 759 -9.83 24.01 17.52
C THR A 759 -9.68 22.51 17.64
N LEU A 760 -8.46 22.00 17.77
CA LEU A 760 -8.14 20.57 17.78
C LEU A 760 -7.17 20.24 18.92
N PRO A 761 -7.39 19.15 19.68
CA PRO A 761 -6.39 18.68 20.64
C PRO A 761 -5.18 18.05 19.95
N VAL A 762 -4.02 18.09 20.60
CA VAL A 762 -2.93 17.17 20.31
C VAL A 762 -3.20 15.82 20.99
N GLU A 763 -2.67 14.75 20.42
CA GLU A 763 -2.65 13.41 20.99
C GLU A 763 -1.21 12.91 20.91
N ASN A 764 -0.68 12.35 21.98
CA ASN A 764 0.74 12.02 22.07
C ASN A 764 1.64 13.26 21.79
N GLY A 765 1.19 14.43 22.26
CA GLY A 765 1.87 15.71 22.08
C GLY A 765 1.95 16.21 20.63
N ILE A 766 1.24 15.59 19.69
CA ILE A 766 1.29 15.94 18.26
C ILE A 766 -0.09 15.86 17.63
N ASN A 767 -0.33 16.70 16.64
CA ASN A 767 -1.38 16.55 15.64
C ASN A 767 -0.80 16.93 14.26
N ARG A 768 -1.58 16.71 13.20
CA ARG A 768 -1.24 17.08 11.84
C ARG A 768 -2.45 17.70 11.17
N VAL A 769 -2.29 18.93 10.65
CA VAL A 769 -3.36 19.69 10.00
C VAL A 769 -3.05 19.94 8.54
N MET A 770 -4.10 20.16 7.74
CA MET A 770 -4.02 20.23 6.29
C MET A 770 -4.59 21.55 5.78
N LEU A 771 -3.92 22.12 4.78
CA LEU A 771 -4.30 23.36 4.10
C LEU A 771 -4.38 23.06 2.60
N ARG A 772 -5.48 23.46 1.93
CA ARG A 772 -5.62 23.37 0.47
C ARG A 772 -5.34 24.72 -0.17
N SER A 773 -4.52 24.76 -1.21
CA SER A 773 -4.27 25.99 -1.98
C SER A 773 -5.54 26.53 -2.64
N THR A 774 -5.58 27.86 -2.88
CA THR A 774 -6.50 28.45 -3.85
C THR A 774 -5.89 28.42 -5.26
N THR A 775 -6.59 28.93 -6.27
CA THR A 775 -6.06 29.07 -7.63
C THR A 775 -5.25 30.37 -7.82
N ARG A 776 -5.05 31.15 -6.74
CA ARG A 776 -4.26 32.38 -6.74
C ARG A 776 -2.97 32.17 -5.97
N ALA A 777 -1.86 32.54 -6.60
CA ALA A 777 -0.57 32.53 -5.90
C ALA A 777 -0.48 33.68 -4.90
N GLY A 778 0.03 33.39 -3.70
CA GLY A 778 0.17 34.39 -2.66
C GLY A 778 0.71 33.80 -1.35
N GLN A 779 0.73 34.63 -0.32
CA GLN A 779 1.15 34.22 1.02
C GLN A 779 0.02 33.51 1.75
N VAL A 780 0.40 32.50 2.53
CA VAL A 780 -0.47 31.77 3.46
C VAL A 780 0.18 31.85 4.83
N THR A 781 -0.58 32.25 5.84
CA THR A 781 -0.09 32.34 7.22
C THR A 781 -0.97 31.48 8.12
N LEU A 782 -0.35 30.55 8.85
CA LEU A 782 -1.01 29.73 9.88
C LEU A 782 -0.43 30.08 11.23
N THR A 783 -1.32 30.46 12.19
CA THR A 783 -0.97 30.68 13.59
C THR A 783 -1.67 29.65 14.45
N ALA A 784 -0.94 29.08 15.43
CA ALA A 784 -1.44 28.14 16.42
C ALA A 784 -1.22 28.71 17.82
N THR A 785 -2.27 28.68 18.63
CA THR A 785 -2.27 29.17 20.03
C THR A 785 -2.86 28.14 20.97
N SER A 786 -2.48 28.17 22.24
CA SER A 786 -3.04 27.33 23.30
C SER A 786 -2.76 27.99 24.63
N ASP A 787 -3.66 27.81 25.58
CA ASP A 787 -3.50 28.36 26.92
C ASP A 787 -2.21 27.83 27.57
N GLY A 788 -1.43 28.75 28.16
CA GLY A 788 -0.16 28.43 28.85
C GLY A 788 1.02 28.11 27.94
N LEU A 789 0.85 28.08 26.63
CA LEU A 789 1.92 27.79 25.69
C LEU A 789 2.35 29.03 24.90
N LYS A 790 3.64 29.14 24.58
CA LYS A 790 4.13 30.11 23.61
C LYS A 790 3.55 29.77 22.22
N PRO A 791 2.86 30.74 21.56
CA PRO A 791 2.28 30.48 20.23
C PRO A 791 3.33 30.30 19.14
N ALA A 792 2.91 29.67 18.02
CA ALA A 792 3.72 29.53 16.82
C ALA A 792 3.00 30.08 15.59
N THR A 793 3.76 30.63 14.65
CA THR A 793 3.27 31.11 13.35
C THR A 793 4.24 30.67 12.25
N ILE A 794 3.69 30.13 11.16
CA ILE A 794 4.43 29.86 9.92
C ILE A 794 3.83 30.63 8.76
N SER A 795 4.69 30.94 7.78
CA SER A 795 4.29 31.55 6.51
C SER A 795 4.78 30.69 5.35
N LEU A 796 3.87 30.36 4.44
CA LEU A 796 4.11 29.65 3.19
C LEU A 796 3.80 30.58 2.01
N ASN A 797 4.44 30.36 0.88
CA ASN A 797 4.09 31.03 -0.37
C ASN A 797 3.64 29.99 -1.39
N THR A 798 2.43 30.18 -1.93
CA THR A 798 1.94 29.36 -3.03
C THR A 798 2.54 29.83 -4.34
N LYS A 799 2.95 28.88 -5.19
CA LYS A 799 3.54 29.12 -6.52
C LYS A 799 2.47 29.15 -7.60
N PRO A 800 2.60 30.04 -8.61
CA PRO A 800 1.63 30.08 -9.70
C PRO A 800 1.52 28.76 -10.46
N PHE A 801 0.29 28.40 -10.83
CA PHE A 801 0.01 27.26 -11.70
C PHE A 801 -0.34 27.76 -13.12
N ALA A 802 0.35 27.20 -14.13
CA ALA A 802 0.15 27.62 -15.52
C ALA A 802 -0.99 26.84 -16.19
N SER A 803 -2.08 27.54 -16.53
CA SER A 803 -3.17 27.01 -17.34
C SER A 803 -3.63 28.04 -18.37
N LYS A 804 -4.11 27.60 -19.54
CA LYS A 804 -4.62 28.47 -20.59
C LYS A 804 -5.83 27.80 -21.26
N GLY A 805 -6.95 28.51 -21.35
CA GLY A 805 -8.19 27.95 -21.92
C GLY A 805 -8.65 26.66 -21.24
N GLY A 806 -8.46 26.54 -19.92
CA GLY A 806 -8.80 25.34 -19.16
C GLY A 806 -7.84 24.15 -19.35
N LEU A 807 -6.69 24.33 -19.99
CA LEU A 807 -5.69 23.29 -20.27
C LEU A 807 -4.35 23.66 -19.64
N SER A 808 -3.61 22.65 -19.14
CA SER A 808 -2.24 22.80 -18.67
C SER A 808 -1.34 21.73 -19.28
N THR A 809 -0.06 22.04 -19.48
CA THR A 809 0.97 21.05 -19.87
C THR A 809 1.72 20.48 -18.69
N VAL A 810 1.44 20.96 -17.47
CA VAL A 810 2.04 20.45 -16.24
C VAL A 810 1.32 19.16 -15.84
N ILE A 811 2.00 18.04 -15.95
CA ILE A 811 1.43 16.72 -15.62
C ILE A 811 1.62 16.44 -14.12
N PRO A 812 0.54 16.11 -13.39
CA PRO A 812 0.63 15.81 -11.96
C PRO A 812 1.66 14.72 -11.65
N GLY A 813 2.49 14.94 -10.62
CA GLY A 813 3.48 13.97 -10.15
C GLY A 813 4.71 13.79 -11.03
N SER A 814 4.87 14.58 -12.11
CA SER A 814 6.02 14.48 -13.00
C SER A 814 7.36 14.94 -12.36
N ASP A 815 7.29 15.64 -11.24
CA ASP A 815 8.41 16.18 -10.44
C ASP A 815 8.81 15.29 -9.26
N LEU A 816 8.10 14.17 -9.04
CA LEU A 816 8.37 13.28 -7.91
C LEU A 816 9.66 12.48 -8.14
N PRO A 817 10.53 12.38 -7.11
CA PRO A 817 11.83 11.73 -7.24
C PRO A 817 11.72 10.20 -7.27
N PHE A 818 12.80 9.55 -7.72
CA PHE A 818 13.00 8.11 -7.59
C PHE A 818 13.67 7.82 -6.25
N VAL A 819 13.27 6.74 -5.59
CA VAL A 819 13.88 6.26 -4.35
C VAL A 819 14.82 5.10 -4.65
N LEU A 820 16.06 5.22 -4.25
CA LEU A 820 17.14 4.26 -4.52
C LEU A 820 17.85 3.83 -3.23
N SER A 821 17.21 4.01 -2.09
CA SER A 821 17.83 3.95 -0.75
C SER A 821 18.43 2.59 -0.38
N ARG A 822 17.84 1.48 -0.88
CA ARG A 822 18.34 0.12 -0.61
C ARG A 822 19.36 -0.38 -1.63
N GLY A 823 19.55 0.34 -2.75
CA GLY A 823 20.41 -0.10 -3.85
C GLY A 823 19.84 -1.29 -4.64
N PRO A 824 20.61 -1.78 -5.61
CA PRO A 824 20.21 -2.94 -6.42
C PRO A 824 20.11 -4.21 -5.56
N THR A 825 19.43 -5.24 -6.08
CA THR A 825 19.32 -6.54 -5.41
C THR A 825 20.72 -7.09 -5.11
N PRO A 826 21.03 -7.43 -3.83
CA PRO A 826 22.29 -8.08 -3.48
C PRO A 826 22.45 -9.44 -4.16
N SER A 827 23.68 -9.79 -4.52
CA SER A 827 23.98 -11.06 -5.18
C SER A 827 24.18 -12.24 -4.22
N SER A 828 24.30 -11.98 -2.89
CA SER A 828 24.42 -13.02 -1.87
C SER A 828 23.06 -13.68 -1.63
N GLU A 829 23.06 -14.88 -1.07
CA GLU A 829 21.84 -15.52 -0.57
C GLU A 829 21.22 -14.68 0.56
N SER A 830 19.90 -14.80 0.75
CA SER A 830 19.14 -14.01 1.70
C SER A 830 18.78 -14.76 2.98
N TYR A 831 18.98 -16.08 3.02
CA TYR A 831 18.69 -16.92 4.19
C TYR A 831 19.47 -18.23 4.14
N THR A 832 19.62 -18.83 5.32
CA THR A 832 20.24 -20.14 5.50
C THR A 832 19.18 -21.13 6.01
N ILE A 833 19.10 -22.28 5.39
CA ILE A 833 18.29 -23.39 5.89
C ILE A 833 18.97 -23.96 7.12
N SER A 834 18.35 -23.83 8.30
CA SER A 834 18.92 -24.29 9.58
C SER A 834 18.31 -25.60 10.08
N ARG A 835 17.18 -26.01 9.52
CA ARG A 835 16.44 -27.22 9.89
C ARG A 835 15.72 -27.83 8.70
N LYS A 836 15.46 -29.13 8.74
CA LYS A 836 14.67 -29.86 7.75
C LYS A 836 13.57 -30.63 8.45
N ALA A 837 12.37 -30.62 7.88
CA ALA A 837 11.28 -31.45 8.38
C ALA A 837 11.55 -32.94 8.10
N VAL A 838 11.14 -33.78 9.02
CA VAL A 838 11.11 -35.24 8.84
C VAL A 838 9.84 -35.58 8.09
N GLU A 839 9.99 -36.18 6.89
CA GLU A 839 8.87 -36.51 6.01
C GLU A 839 8.49 -38.00 6.12
N GLY A 840 7.29 -38.33 5.60
CA GLY A 840 6.84 -39.71 5.50
C GLY A 840 6.50 -40.36 6.85
N LEU A 841 5.86 -39.59 7.74
CA LEU A 841 5.51 -40.07 9.09
C LEU A 841 4.39 -41.10 9.06
N ASN A 842 4.57 -42.17 9.87
CA ASN A 842 3.49 -43.06 10.27
C ASN A 842 3.03 -42.64 11.64
N VAL A 843 1.72 -42.49 11.85
CA VAL A 843 1.14 -42.01 13.12
C VAL A 843 0.39 -43.13 13.81
N THR A 844 0.57 -43.22 15.12
CA THR A 844 -0.22 -44.10 16.00
C THR A 844 -0.57 -43.35 17.28
N ALA A 845 -1.69 -43.65 17.90
CA ALA A 845 -2.15 -42.94 19.08
C ALA A 845 -2.78 -43.88 20.11
N GLY A 846 -2.80 -43.46 21.37
CA GLY A 846 -3.43 -44.20 22.49
C GLY A 846 -4.93 -43.97 22.53
N CYS A 847 -5.42 -42.88 21.98
CA CYS A 847 -6.84 -42.52 21.93
C CYS A 847 -7.14 -41.89 20.56
N ASP A 848 -8.42 -41.74 20.24
CA ASP A 848 -8.90 -41.16 18.97
C ASP A 848 -8.13 -41.67 17.74
N THR A 849 -8.01 -42.97 17.65
CA THR A 849 -7.20 -43.63 16.62
C THR A 849 -7.76 -43.45 15.20
N GLU A 850 -9.03 -43.09 15.08
CA GLU A 850 -9.66 -42.80 13.78
C GLU A 850 -9.19 -41.44 13.20
N ASN A 851 -8.92 -40.48 14.08
CA ASN A 851 -8.53 -39.10 13.71
C ASN A 851 -7.03 -38.83 13.94
N MET A 852 -6.21 -39.80 14.27
CA MET A 852 -4.79 -39.60 14.59
C MET A 852 -4.02 -38.92 13.42
N ILE A 853 -4.44 -39.16 12.16
CA ILE A 853 -3.82 -38.52 10.98
C ILE A 853 -4.06 -37.03 10.93
N ASN A 854 -5.15 -36.51 11.52
CA ASN A 854 -5.49 -35.11 11.58
C ASN A 854 -4.42 -34.26 12.28
N SER A 855 -3.58 -34.89 13.11
CA SER A 855 -2.42 -34.20 13.71
C SER A 855 -1.27 -33.94 12.74
N TYR A 856 -1.38 -34.45 11.49
CA TYR A 856 -0.31 -34.35 10.46
C TYR A 856 -0.89 -34.47 9.04
N ASP A 857 -2.07 -33.91 8.79
CA ASP A 857 -2.75 -34.00 7.49
C ASP A 857 -2.66 -32.70 6.67
N ASP A 858 -1.99 -31.71 7.23
CA ASP A 858 -1.81 -30.39 6.62
C ASP A 858 -3.13 -29.59 6.50
N ASP A 859 -4.12 -29.92 7.37
CA ASP A 859 -5.42 -29.25 7.46
C ASP A 859 -5.66 -28.70 8.87
N GLU A 860 -5.57 -27.40 9.06
CA GLU A 860 -5.77 -26.76 10.36
C GLU A 860 -7.24 -26.63 10.79
N GLU A 861 -8.17 -27.14 10.00
CA GLU A 861 -9.60 -27.26 10.36
C GLU A 861 -9.90 -28.62 10.99
N THR A 862 -8.95 -29.54 10.96
CA THR A 862 -9.03 -30.85 11.61
C THR A 862 -8.12 -30.92 12.83
N GLU A 863 -8.36 -31.85 13.74
CA GLU A 863 -7.51 -32.12 14.91
C GLU A 863 -7.59 -33.55 15.34
N TRP A 864 -6.52 -34.03 16.00
CA TRP A 864 -6.55 -35.16 16.86
C TRP A 864 -6.75 -34.67 18.29
N SER A 865 -7.68 -35.25 19.05
CA SER A 865 -7.91 -34.88 20.44
C SER A 865 -8.27 -36.09 21.30
N CYS A 866 -7.79 -36.09 22.54
CA CYS A 866 -8.00 -37.12 23.51
C CYS A 866 -8.96 -36.63 24.58
N ASP A 867 -10.07 -37.31 24.75
CA ASP A 867 -11.01 -37.15 25.87
C ASP A 867 -11.07 -38.40 26.75
N GLY A 868 -9.95 -39.17 26.78
CA GLY A 868 -9.77 -40.44 27.49
C GLY A 868 -9.18 -40.29 28.89
N ASP A 869 -8.68 -41.39 29.44
CA ASP A 869 -7.91 -41.38 30.68
C ASP A 869 -6.44 -40.99 30.43
N GLU A 870 -5.74 -40.48 31.44
CA GLU A 870 -4.35 -40.01 31.36
C GLU A 870 -3.38 -41.07 30.79
N SER A 871 -3.64 -42.35 30.95
CA SER A 871 -2.77 -43.43 30.47
C SER A 871 -2.81 -43.63 28.95
N SER A 872 -3.84 -43.14 28.29
CA SER A 872 -4.04 -43.26 26.85
C SER A 872 -3.75 -41.96 26.06
N THR A 873 -3.46 -40.83 26.73
CA THR A 873 -3.19 -39.55 26.12
C THR A 873 -1.77 -39.48 25.55
N TRP A 874 -1.57 -40.14 24.42
CA TRP A 874 -0.31 -40.06 23.69
C TRP A 874 -0.53 -40.24 22.19
N ILE A 875 0.38 -39.63 21.38
CA ILE A 875 0.48 -39.81 19.95
C ILE A 875 1.95 -40.01 19.56
N LYS A 876 2.21 -40.92 18.63
CA LYS A 876 3.55 -41.30 18.19
C LYS A 876 3.68 -41.16 16.68
N TYR A 877 4.69 -40.45 16.27
CA TYR A 877 5.13 -40.29 14.90
C TYR A 877 6.37 -41.14 14.68
N SER A 878 6.44 -41.93 13.60
CA SER A 878 7.57 -42.79 13.28
C SER A 878 7.94 -42.78 11.80
N TRP A 879 9.19 -43.09 11.51
CA TRP A 879 9.78 -43.06 10.16
C TRP A 879 10.80 -44.19 9.98
N ASP A 880 11.21 -44.44 8.68
CA ASP A 880 11.97 -45.66 8.31
C ASP A 880 13.44 -45.65 8.73
N SER A 881 14.10 -44.50 8.81
CA SER A 881 15.54 -44.40 9.09
C SER A 881 15.85 -43.45 10.23
N PRO A 882 16.79 -43.75 11.12
CA PRO A 882 17.11 -42.86 12.23
C PRO A 882 17.53 -41.47 11.77
N VAL A 883 16.97 -40.42 12.38
CA VAL A 883 17.33 -39.02 12.18
C VAL A 883 17.65 -38.37 13.50
N ASN A 884 18.40 -37.25 13.43
CA ASN A 884 18.74 -36.46 14.61
C ASN A 884 17.66 -35.43 14.88
N VAL A 885 16.71 -35.75 15.76
CA VAL A 885 15.61 -34.85 16.09
C VAL A 885 16.12 -33.71 16.95
N SER A 886 15.83 -32.45 16.55
CA SER A 886 16.26 -31.25 17.26
C SER A 886 15.12 -30.31 17.68
N GLN A 887 13.96 -30.41 17.05
CA GLN A 887 12.81 -29.58 17.39
C GLN A 887 11.51 -30.33 17.10
N MET A 888 10.47 -29.99 17.86
CA MET A 888 9.09 -30.30 17.56
C MET A 888 8.27 -29.02 17.53
N VAL A 889 7.49 -28.85 16.48
CA VAL A 889 6.61 -27.69 16.29
C VAL A 889 5.18 -28.18 16.26
N MET A 890 4.30 -27.62 17.10
CA MET A 890 2.93 -28.09 17.26
C MET A 890 1.97 -26.91 17.26
N LYS A 891 0.81 -27.08 16.64
CA LYS A 891 -0.39 -26.26 16.86
C LYS A 891 -1.35 -27.08 17.71
N LEU A 892 -1.70 -26.52 18.86
CA LEU A 892 -2.47 -27.25 19.89
C LEU A 892 -3.92 -26.75 19.90
N HIS A 893 -4.83 -27.58 20.40
CA HIS A 893 -6.20 -27.14 20.67
C HIS A 893 -6.18 -25.91 21.61
N SER A 894 -7.08 -24.96 21.41
CA SER A 894 -7.16 -23.77 22.28
C SER A 894 -5.81 -23.11 22.58
N PHE A 895 -4.87 -23.11 21.64
CA PHE A 895 -3.47 -22.66 21.77
C PHE A 895 -3.29 -21.24 22.34
N ARG A 896 -4.31 -20.38 22.25
CA ARG A 896 -4.24 -19.00 22.76
C ARG A 896 -4.47 -18.90 24.26
N THR A 897 -5.18 -19.86 24.85
CA THR A 897 -5.66 -19.78 26.23
C THR A 897 -5.20 -20.95 27.10
N THR A 898 -4.94 -22.11 26.51
CA THR A 898 -4.63 -23.35 27.24
C THR A 898 -3.15 -23.68 27.15
N LYS A 899 -2.62 -24.18 28.25
CA LYS A 899 -1.25 -24.71 28.41
C LYS A 899 -1.34 -26.19 28.78
N TYR A 900 -0.58 -27.02 28.09
CA TYR A 900 -0.61 -28.48 28.29
C TYR A 900 0.68 -28.97 28.94
N PRO A 901 0.62 -29.78 30.00
CA PRO A 901 1.77 -30.54 30.45
C PRO A 901 2.07 -31.61 29.40
N VAL A 902 3.27 -31.60 28.82
CA VAL A 902 3.65 -32.57 27.81
C VAL A 902 5.01 -33.17 28.12
N GLN A 903 5.16 -34.45 27.80
CA GLN A 903 6.41 -35.16 27.77
C GLN A 903 6.67 -35.61 26.34
N ILE A 904 7.86 -35.29 25.81
CA ILE A 904 8.28 -35.71 24.46
C ILE A 904 9.41 -36.70 24.62
N SER A 905 9.29 -37.86 23.98
CA SER A 905 10.32 -38.88 23.92
C SER A 905 10.76 -39.16 22.49
N VAL A 906 12.06 -39.31 22.26
CA VAL A 906 12.63 -39.86 21.03
C VAL A 906 12.93 -41.31 21.26
N ASP A 907 12.26 -42.22 20.55
CA ASP A 907 12.14 -43.63 20.87
C ASP A 907 11.69 -43.80 22.32
N ASP A 908 12.53 -44.33 23.21
CA ASP A 908 12.21 -44.53 24.65
C ASP A 908 12.92 -43.48 25.56
N THR A 909 13.57 -42.45 24.96
CA THR A 909 14.33 -41.48 25.74
C THR A 909 13.53 -40.19 25.85
N VAL A 910 13.22 -39.77 27.09
CA VAL A 910 12.58 -38.47 27.33
C VAL A 910 13.55 -37.33 26.98
N VAL A 911 13.15 -36.44 26.08
CA VAL A 911 13.97 -35.34 25.58
C VAL A 911 13.40 -33.99 25.98
N TYR A 912 12.13 -33.92 26.33
CA TYR A 912 11.47 -32.75 26.85
C TYR A 912 10.39 -33.14 27.84
N GLU A 913 10.28 -32.42 28.95
CA GLU A 913 9.21 -32.53 29.92
C GLU A 913 8.90 -31.14 30.48
N GLY A 914 7.66 -30.69 30.32
CA GLY A 914 7.28 -29.33 30.71
C GLY A 914 5.86 -28.97 30.34
N VAL A 915 5.51 -27.69 30.58
CA VAL A 915 4.19 -27.13 30.22
C VAL A 915 4.36 -26.26 29.01
N THR A 916 3.56 -26.47 27.98
CA THR A 916 3.61 -25.64 26.75
C THR A 916 3.24 -24.20 27.05
N PRO A 917 3.85 -23.20 26.39
CA PRO A 917 3.37 -21.84 26.44
C PRO A 917 2.04 -21.70 25.67
N THR A 918 1.27 -20.67 25.97
CA THR A 918 0.24 -20.19 25.04
C THR A 918 0.91 -19.54 23.83
N SER A 919 0.31 -19.64 22.66
CA SER A 919 0.86 -19.12 21.41
C SER A 919 -0.20 -18.40 20.59
N LEU A 920 0.20 -17.78 19.51
CA LEU A 920 -0.71 -17.19 18.50
C LEU A 920 -0.93 -18.14 17.31
N GLY A 921 -0.25 -19.26 17.28
CA GLY A 921 -0.36 -20.30 16.27
C GLY A 921 0.38 -21.55 16.72
N TYR A 922 1.66 -21.65 16.38
CA TYR A 922 2.49 -22.82 16.70
C TYR A 922 3.35 -22.61 17.95
N VAL A 923 3.61 -23.71 18.64
CA VAL A 923 4.60 -23.79 19.71
C VAL A 923 5.82 -24.55 19.19
N THR A 924 7.00 -23.95 19.29
CA THR A 924 8.27 -24.57 18.96
C THR A 924 8.91 -25.08 20.27
N LEU A 925 9.17 -26.36 20.36
CA LEU A 925 9.87 -26.97 21.48
C LEU A 925 11.24 -27.45 21.01
N ASP A 926 12.30 -26.89 21.58
CA ASP A 926 13.67 -27.32 21.32
C ASP A 926 13.96 -28.63 22.06
N ILE A 927 14.58 -29.54 21.35
CA ILE A 927 14.95 -30.87 21.85
C ILE A 927 16.48 -30.99 21.78
N ASN A 928 17.12 -31.42 22.83
CA ASN A 928 18.53 -31.81 22.75
C ASN A 928 18.69 -32.86 21.64
N ALA A 929 19.46 -32.52 20.61
CA ALA A 929 19.61 -33.31 19.41
C ALA A 929 19.78 -34.81 19.72
N THR A 930 18.78 -35.63 19.42
CA THR A 930 18.69 -37.05 19.78
C THR A 930 18.37 -37.87 18.56
N VAL A 931 19.15 -38.88 18.29
CA VAL A 931 18.96 -39.77 17.14
C VAL A 931 17.91 -40.83 17.45
N GLY A 932 16.88 -40.94 16.62
CA GLY A 932 15.82 -41.94 16.76
C GLY A 932 14.98 -42.13 15.52
N GLN A 933 14.02 -43.05 15.58
CA GLN A 933 13.08 -43.40 14.51
C GLN A 933 11.63 -43.06 14.87
N SER A 934 11.40 -42.48 16.03
CA SER A 934 10.07 -42.06 16.46
C SER A 934 10.13 -40.93 17.49
N VAL A 935 9.07 -40.12 17.49
CA VAL A 935 8.77 -39.11 18.52
C VAL A 935 7.42 -39.48 19.12
N THR A 936 7.33 -39.54 20.42
CA THR A 936 6.06 -39.69 21.15
C THR A 936 5.80 -38.45 21.97
N VAL A 937 4.62 -37.89 21.82
CA VAL A 937 4.08 -36.82 22.68
C VAL A 937 3.06 -37.47 23.60
N ALA A 938 3.26 -37.32 24.89
CA ALA A 938 2.34 -37.79 25.91
C ALA A 938 1.95 -36.64 26.83
N SER A 939 0.76 -36.70 27.40
CA SER A 939 0.27 -35.75 28.38
C SER A 939 -0.42 -36.41 29.55
N GLU A 940 -0.29 -35.82 30.74
CA GLU A 940 -1.13 -36.14 31.89
C GLU A 940 -2.52 -35.47 31.77
N ASP A 941 -2.70 -34.53 30.83
CA ASP A 941 -3.97 -33.88 30.60
C ASP A 941 -4.77 -34.66 29.54
N SER A 942 -5.98 -35.07 29.90
CA SER A 942 -6.86 -35.80 29.00
C SER A 942 -7.41 -34.96 27.83
N ASP A 943 -7.31 -33.64 27.93
CA ASP A 943 -7.86 -32.70 26.91
C ASP A 943 -6.81 -32.26 25.89
N LEU A 944 -5.64 -32.93 25.82
CA LEU A 944 -4.63 -32.58 24.80
C LEU A 944 -5.19 -32.81 23.40
N GLY A 945 -5.24 -31.73 22.64
CA GLY A 945 -5.55 -31.74 21.20
C GLY A 945 -4.37 -31.22 20.38
N ILE A 946 -4.06 -31.90 19.28
CA ILE A 946 -3.04 -31.48 18.30
C ILE A 946 -3.72 -31.26 16.95
N ILE A 947 -3.71 -30.02 16.52
CA ILE A 947 -4.22 -29.64 15.20
C ILE A 947 -3.19 -30.02 14.14
N GLU A 948 -1.89 -29.72 14.41
CA GLU A 948 -0.82 -30.04 13.50
C GLU A 948 0.52 -30.20 14.23
N ALA A 949 1.37 -31.08 13.74
CA ALA A 949 2.71 -31.33 14.27
C ALA A 949 3.75 -31.46 13.18
N GLU A 950 4.95 -30.95 13.40
CA GLU A 950 6.14 -31.15 12.57
C GLU A 950 7.35 -31.48 13.43
N ILE A 951 8.18 -32.38 12.93
CA ILE A 951 9.41 -32.83 13.59
C ILE A 951 10.58 -32.36 12.72
N TYR A 952 11.58 -31.74 13.32
CA TYR A 952 12.73 -31.21 12.62
C TYR A 952 14.06 -31.86 13.03
N THR A 953 14.91 -31.97 12.03
CA THR A 953 16.34 -32.30 12.16
C THR A 953 17.19 -31.08 11.79
N PRO A 954 18.40 -30.90 12.33
CA PRO A 954 19.33 -29.90 11.83
C PRO A 954 19.56 -30.04 10.32
N ALA A 955 19.77 -28.89 9.63
CA ALA A 955 19.91 -28.87 8.17
C ALA A 955 21.12 -29.63 7.63
#